data_fbb528609d6282308989b7a396e60b79
#
_entry.id   fbb528609d6282308989b7a396e60b79
#
_cell.length_a   1.000
_cell.length_b   1.000
_cell.length_c   1.000
_cell.angle_alpha   90.00
_cell.angle_beta   90.00
_cell.angle_gamma   90.00
#
_symmetry.space_group_name_H-M   'P 1'
#
loop_
_entity.id
_entity.type
_entity.pdbx_description
1 polymer ?
#
loop_
_entity_poly.entity_id
_entity_poly.type
_entity_poly.pdbx_seq_one_letter_code
_entity_poly.pdbx_strand_id
1 'polypeptide(L)'
;MNPLLIVGTRQWKGVHSVMAYKYLVIVESPAKAKTIEKYLGRNYKVMASVGHIRDLPKSKMGIDFENNYEPHYISIRGKGDVIKSLKAAAKKAQKVYLASDPDREGEAIAWHLAYLLGLDLKEKNRVVFNEITKDAVKAAFKEPRTIDVDLVDAQQARRTLDRIVGYSISPILWRKVKKGLSAGRVQSVALKIIIDREKEIREFVPEEYWSIDGKKKKLPDAQSVKEVTARIDGTDFEVKKVEKKERKRNPANPFTTSSLQQEAARKLNFRTRKTMMVAQQLYEGITLGKQGTVGLITYMRTDSTRIADTAKAEAAAFIEDTYGKEFSRHDHRKIKNAQGAQDAHEAVRPTSVLRTPDELKQYLDKDQLKLYTLIWSRFVASQMTPAILDTMKVTLEQNGVIFIANGSKIKFKGFMQVYVEGRDDGKEEKENILPELEEGDVVQSVDIEPKQHFTQPPARFSEATLIRALEENGVGRPSTYAPTLDTIQRRYYVKLTQKRFEPTELGEIVNSLICEFFPQIVDIHFTAEMEGDLDKIEEGTEAWVKVVDRFYKPFEKELTNAEEKIEKIQIKDEPAGFDCDVCGHPMVIKLGKYGKFYACSNFPDCRNTKPIVKEIGVTCPVCHEGQVIERKSKKNRLFYGCSRFPECEFTSWDKPVGRNCPKCDGYLVEKKVKGGKQVVCVNGDYEEDIQK
;
A
#
# COMPACT_ATOMS: atom_id res chain seq x y z
N MET A 1 -49.00 65.41 47.18
CA MET A 1 -49.79 64.65 46.21
C MET A 1 -48.86 63.84 45.34
N ASN A 2 -48.87 62.54 45.55
CA ASN A 2 -48.14 61.54 44.88
C ASN A 2 -48.89 61.09 43.62
N PRO A 3 -48.19 60.60 42.58
CA PRO A 3 -48.50 59.19 42.28
C PRO A 3 -47.23 58.30 42.00
N LEU A 4 -47.45 57.10 42.53
CA LEU A 4 -46.61 55.90 42.37
C LEU A 4 -46.26 55.56 40.91
N LEU A 5 -44.96 55.27 40.65
CA LEU A 5 -44.46 54.59 39.45
C LEU A 5 -44.24 53.10 39.80
N ILE A 6 -45.09 52.25 39.23
CA ILE A 6 -44.96 50.78 39.28
C ILE A 6 -43.89 50.41 38.26
N VAL A 7 -42.72 49.91 38.72
CA VAL A 7 -41.70 49.29 37.89
C VAL A 7 -42.04 47.81 37.67
N GLY A 8 -42.54 47.52 36.50
CA GLY A 8 -42.78 46.12 36.05
C GLY A 8 -41.47 45.37 35.79
N THR A 9 -41.18 44.41 36.63
CA THR A 9 -40.09 43.42 36.39
C THR A 9 -40.45 42.52 35.24
N ARG A 10 -39.86 42.76 34.05
CA ARG A 10 -39.87 41.78 32.97
C ARG A 10 -38.96 40.62 33.35
N GLN A 11 -39.53 39.49 33.75
CA GLN A 11 -38.85 38.20 33.79
C GLN A 11 -38.44 37.80 32.38
N TRP A 12 -37.13 37.83 32.13
CA TRP A 12 -36.52 37.19 30.95
C TRP A 12 -36.61 35.68 31.14
N LYS A 13 -37.64 35.05 30.59
CA LYS A 13 -37.65 33.60 30.34
C LYS A 13 -36.81 33.33 29.10
N GLY A 14 -35.49 33.38 29.26
CA GLY A 14 -34.55 32.82 28.30
C GLY A 14 -34.40 31.32 28.52
N VAL A 15 -35.41 30.54 28.14
CA VAL A 15 -35.19 29.10 27.95
C VAL A 15 -34.49 28.92 26.64
N HIS A 16 -33.16 28.90 26.67
CA HIS A 16 -32.42 28.25 25.63
C HIS A 16 -32.82 26.78 25.67
N SER A 17 -33.82 26.41 24.88
CA SER A 17 -34.11 25.01 24.50
C SER A 17 -32.84 24.44 23.87
N VAL A 18 -32.02 23.79 24.69
CA VAL A 18 -30.99 22.89 24.21
C VAL A 18 -31.74 21.86 23.38
N MET A 19 -31.62 21.91 22.07
CA MET A 19 -32.23 20.92 21.16
C MET A 19 -31.75 19.53 21.59
N ALA A 20 -32.59 18.83 22.32
CA ALA A 20 -32.34 17.47 22.79
C ALA A 20 -32.39 16.54 21.55
N TYR A 21 -31.24 16.07 21.09
CA TYR A 21 -31.21 14.98 20.13
C TYR A 21 -31.78 13.70 20.79
N LYS A 22 -32.47 12.91 19.99
CA LYS A 22 -33.08 11.66 20.48
C LYS A 22 -32.05 10.52 20.47
N TYR A 23 -31.17 10.51 19.48
CA TYR A 23 -30.22 9.46 19.24
C TYR A 23 -28.78 9.99 19.19
N LEU A 24 -27.85 9.26 19.82
CA LEU A 24 -26.42 9.47 19.67
C LEU A 24 -25.84 8.42 18.72
N VAL A 25 -25.09 8.83 17.72
CA VAL A 25 -24.34 7.96 16.83
C VAL A 25 -22.85 8.19 17.07
N ILE A 26 -22.09 7.13 17.28
CA ILE A 26 -20.65 7.21 17.48
C ILE A 26 -19.96 6.51 16.32
N VAL A 27 -19.11 7.25 15.62
CA VAL A 27 -18.26 6.80 14.50
C VAL A 27 -16.78 6.93 14.84
N GLU A 28 -15.89 6.45 13.99
CA GLU A 28 -14.44 6.48 14.28
C GLU A 28 -13.79 7.82 14.01
N SER A 29 -14.22 8.54 12.97
CA SER A 29 -13.53 9.75 12.50
C SER A 29 -14.45 10.98 12.47
N PRO A 30 -13.89 12.18 12.69
CA PRO A 30 -14.64 13.44 12.56
C PRO A 30 -15.16 13.68 11.13
N ALA A 31 -14.49 13.17 10.10
CA ALA A 31 -14.94 13.30 8.72
C ALA A 31 -16.23 12.52 8.49
N LYS A 32 -16.28 11.25 8.93
CA LYS A 32 -17.52 10.43 8.92
C LYS A 32 -18.64 11.09 9.70
N ALA A 33 -18.34 11.64 10.89
CA ALA A 33 -19.36 12.28 11.72
C ALA A 33 -20.07 13.40 10.96
N LYS A 34 -19.31 14.29 10.29
CA LYS A 34 -19.86 15.39 9.49
C LYS A 34 -20.74 14.91 8.32
N THR A 35 -20.35 13.82 7.68
CA THR A 35 -21.09 13.28 6.54
C THR A 35 -22.39 12.62 6.99
N ILE A 36 -22.33 11.74 7.99
CA ILE A 36 -23.45 10.94 8.45
C ILE A 36 -24.49 11.82 9.16
N GLU A 37 -24.07 12.81 9.94
CA GLU A 37 -25.00 13.73 10.65
C GLU A 37 -25.95 14.45 9.69
N LYS A 38 -25.44 14.88 8.52
CA LYS A 38 -26.25 15.51 7.47
C LYS A 38 -27.31 14.57 6.88
N TYR A 39 -27.05 13.26 6.85
CA TYR A 39 -27.98 12.27 6.29
C TYR A 39 -29.09 11.88 7.26
N LEU A 40 -28.80 11.86 8.56
CA LEU A 40 -29.71 11.37 9.58
C LEU A 40 -30.67 12.45 10.11
N GLY A 41 -30.31 13.74 10.03
CA GLY A 41 -31.16 14.85 10.41
C GLY A 41 -31.18 15.16 11.91
N ARG A 42 -32.07 16.09 12.33
CA ARG A 42 -32.02 16.79 13.62
C ARG A 42 -32.19 15.91 14.88
N ASN A 43 -32.79 14.74 14.75
CA ASN A 43 -32.98 13.83 15.89
C ASN A 43 -31.69 13.07 16.27
N TYR A 44 -30.66 13.13 15.45
CA TYR A 44 -29.40 12.42 15.60
C TYR A 44 -28.26 13.41 15.88
N LYS A 45 -27.48 13.11 16.91
CA LYS A 45 -26.18 13.73 17.12
C LYS A 45 -25.09 12.73 16.75
N VAL A 46 -24.17 13.09 15.88
CA VAL A 46 -23.08 12.22 15.49
C VAL A 46 -21.78 12.72 16.10
N MET A 47 -21.06 11.85 16.78
CA MET A 47 -19.78 12.14 17.42
C MET A 47 -18.72 11.14 16.99
N ALA A 48 -17.44 11.54 17.04
CA ALA A 48 -16.32 10.67 16.71
C ALA A 48 -15.57 10.21 17.97
N SER A 49 -15.20 8.92 18.01
CA SER A 49 -14.26 8.36 19.02
C SER A 49 -12.81 8.72 18.71
N VAL A 50 -12.54 9.17 17.46
CA VAL A 50 -11.18 9.44 16.95
C VAL A 50 -10.30 8.19 17.02
N GLY A 51 -10.80 7.04 16.53
CA GLY A 51 -10.19 5.72 16.59
C GLY A 51 -10.42 5.01 17.93
N HIS A 52 -9.53 4.09 18.28
CA HIS A 52 -9.60 3.35 19.53
C HIS A 52 -9.56 4.25 20.76
N ILE A 53 -10.33 3.92 21.78
CA ILE A 53 -10.41 4.63 23.07
C ILE A 53 -9.85 3.82 24.23
N ARG A 54 -9.75 2.50 24.09
CA ARG A 54 -9.08 1.55 24.98
C ARG A 54 -8.07 0.72 24.21
N ASP A 55 -6.98 0.36 24.85
CA ASP A 55 -5.96 -0.54 24.32
C ASP A 55 -5.17 -1.16 25.48
N LEU A 56 -4.33 -2.15 25.17
CA LEU A 56 -3.37 -2.71 26.12
C LEU A 56 -2.34 -1.65 26.57
N PRO A 57 -1.83 -1.71 27.82
CA PRO A 57 -0.83 -0.78 28.32
C PRO A 57 0.42 -0.72 27.42
N LYS A 58 0.94 0.49 27.16
CA LYS A 58 2.16 0.65 26.31
C LYS A 58 3.45 0.19 26.97
N SER A 59 3.52 0.12 28.30
CA SER A 59 4.75 -0.16 29.06
C SER A 59 4.79 -1.56 29.68
N LYS A 60 3.71 -2.32 29.57
CA LYS A 60 3.58 -3.66 30.17
C LYS A 60 2.98 -4.62 29.14
N MET A 61 3.15 -5.92 29.39
CA MET A 61 2.52 -6.98 28.59
C MET A 61 1.01 -6.78 28.52
N GLY A 62 0.36 -6.66 29.66
CA GLY A 62 -1.07 -6.40 29.75
C GLY A 62 -1.93 -7.60 29.36
N ILE A 63 -1.40 -8.81 29.49
CA ILE A 63 -2.08 -10.09 29.24
C ILE A 63 -1.86 -10.95 30.48
N ASP A 64 -2.92 -11.57 30.98
CA ASP A 64 -2.89 -12.50 32.08
C ASP A 64 -2.78 -13.94 31.56
N PHE A 65 -1.57 -14.49 31.62
CA PHE A 65 -1.27 -15.83 31.09
C PHE A 65 -1.91 -16.97 31.90
N GLU A 66 -2.14 -16.73 33.20
CA GLU A 66 -2.73 -17.73 34.09
C GLU A 66 -4.27 -17.77 34.01
N ASN A 67 -4.88 -16.64 33.57
CA ASN A 67 -6.30 -16.49 33.42
C ASN A 67 -6.73 -16.39 31.95
N ASN A 68 -6.58 -17.47 31.21
CA ASN A 68 -7.03 -17.61 29.82
C ASN A 68 -6.57 -16.49 28.88
N TYR A 69 -5.39 -15.94 29.10
CA TYR A 69 -4.81 -14.84 28.30
C TYR A 69 -5.64 -13.55 28.33
N GLU A 70 -6.38 -13.29 29.41
CA GLU A 70 -7.26 -12.15 29.53
C GLU A 70 -6.51 -10.82 29.31
N PRO A 71 -6.93 -9.98 28.35
CA PRO A 71 -6.27 -8.72 28.05
C PRO A 71 -6.73 -7.59 29.00
N HIS A 72 -5.82 -6.99 29.72
CA HIS A 72 -6.07 -5.85 30.59
C HIS A 72 -6.13 -4.53 29.80
N TYR A 73 -7.30 -4.20 29.30
CA TYR A 73 -7.52 -2.96 28.55
C TYR A 73 -7.60 -1.74 29.47
N ILE A 74 -6.86 -0.68 29.11
CA ILE A 74 -6.90 0.63 29.77
C ILE A 74 -7.36 1.71 28.78
N SER A 75 -7.89 2.82 29.29
CA SER A 75 -8.16 4.00 28.45
C SER A 75 -6.87 4.57 27.89
N ILE A 76 -6.87 4.87 26.60
CA ILE A 76 -5.68 5.41 25.91
C ILE A 76 -5.37 6.81 26.44
N ARG A 77 -4.13 7.05 26.83
CA ARG A 77 -3.66 8.36 27.29
C ARG A 77 -3.92 9.43 26.21
N GLY A 78 -4.52 10.55 26.63
CA GLY A 78 -4.93 11.65 25.74
C GLY A 78 -6.35 11.51 25.16
N LYS A 79 -7.09 10.44 25.50
CA LYS A 79 -8.49 10.26 25.11
C LYS A 79 -9.51 10.67 26.18
N GLY A 80 -9.06 11.14 27.33
CA GLY A 80 -9.92 11.48 28.47
C GLY A 80 -11.06 12.43 28.11
N ASP A 81 -10.78 13.51 27.39
CA ASP A 81 -11.78 14.51 27.00
C ASP A 81 -12.81 13.94 26.01
N VAL A 82 -12.35 13.11 25.06
CA VAL A 82 -13.24 12.43 24.11
C VAL A 82 -14.17 11.49 24.88
N ILE A 83 -13.64 10.66 25.79
CA ILE A 83 -14.44 9.74 26.62
C ILE A 83 -15.43 10.49 27.48
N LYS A 84 -15.00 11.57 28.14
CA LYS A 84 -15.88 12.42 28.95
C LYS A 84 -17.00 13.03 28.11
N SER A 85 -16.71 13.52 26.93
CA SER A 85 -17.69 14.10 26.00
C SER A 85 -18.70 13.05 25.51
N LEU A 86 -18.23 11.85 25.15
CA LEU A 86 -19.07 10.74 24.71
C LEU A 86 -19.99 10.26 25.82
N LYS A 87 -19.47 10.09 27.07
CA LYS A 87 -20.30 9.75 28.26
C LYS A 87 -21.36 10.79 28.56
N ALA A 88 -21.00 12.06 28.46
CA ALA A 88 -21.98 13.17 28.71
C ALA A 88 -23.08 13.20 27.63
N ALA A 89 -22.72 12.90 26.37
CA ALA A 89 -23.67 12.83 25.27
C ALA A 89 -24.56 11.58 25.36
N ALA A 90 -24.01 10.43 25.70
CA ALA A 90 -24.75 9.18 25.85
C ALA A 90 -25.83 9.28 26.93
N LYS A 91 -25.53 9.93 28.09
CA LYS A 91 -26.49 10.18 29.14
C LYS A 91 -27.71 11.03 28.74
N LYS A 92 -27.57 11.86 27.69
CA LYS A 92 -28.64 12.72 27.17
C LYS A 92 -29.45 12.06 26.05
N ALA A 93 -28.96 10.99 25.49
CA ALA A 93 -29.60 10.28 24.39
C ALA A 93 -30.53 9.19 24.91
N GLN A 94 -31.65 8.96 24.20
CA GLN A 94 -32.54 7.85 24.49
C GLN A 94 -31.96 6.51 24.01
N LYS A 95 -31.19 6.55 22.95
CA LYS A 95 -30.49 5.38 22.39
C LYS A 95 -29.14 5.79 21.78
N VAL A 96 -28.15 4.91 21.94
CA VAL A 96 -26.80 5.08 21.37
C VAL A 96 -26.61 4.06 20.27
N TYR A 97 -26.15 4.50 19.10
CA TYR A 97 -25.75 3.67 18.00
C TYR A 97 -24.24 3.72 17.80
N LEU A 98 -23.63 2.57 17.53
CA LEU A 98 -22.20 2.38 17.30
C LEU A 98 -22.00 2.06 15.81
N ALA A 99 -21.51 3.06 15.07
CA ALA A 99 -21.42 3.02 13.60
C ALA A 99 -19.95 3.09 13.11
N SER A 100 -19.08 2.29 13.74
CA SER A 100 -17.70 2.06 13.30
C SER A 100 -17.64 1.21 12.03
N ASP A 101 -16.45 1.14 11.39
CA ASP A 101 -16.22 0.41 10.15
C ASP A 101 -16.70 -1.05 10.19
N PRO A 102 -16.94 -1.66 9.03
CA PRO A 102 -17.49 -3.02 8.96
C PRO A 102 -16.45 -4.13 9.21
N ASP A 103 -15.20 -3.81 9.56
CA ASP A 103 -14.16 -4.79 9.84
C ASP A 103 -14.04 -5.13 11.34
N ARG A 104 -13.19 -6.15 11.67
CA ARG A 104 -12.95 -6.58 13.07
C ARG A 104 -12.41 -5.45 13.96
N GLU A 105 -11.66 -4.49 13.41
CA GLU A 105 -11.17 -3.33 14.16
C GLU A 105 -12.33 -2.40 14.54
N GLY A 106 -13.26 -2.15 13.61
CA GLY A 106 -14.47 -1.38 13.89
C GLY A 106 -15.39 -2.07 14.89
N GLU A 107 -15.50 -3.40 14.84
CA GLU A 107 -16.28 -4.17 15.81
C GLU A 107 -15.68 -4.07 17.22
N ALA A 108 -14.35 -4.20 17.34
CA ALA A 108 -13.64 -4.01 18.61
C ALA A 108 -13.79 -2.57 19.16
N ILE A 109 -13.76 -1.56 18.29
CA ILE A 109 -14.04 -0.16 18.69
C ILE A 109 -15.44 -0.04 19.25
N ALA A 110 -16.45 -0.63 18.59
CA ALA A 110 -17.83 -0.65 19.07
C ALA A 110 -17.95 -1.33 20.43
N TRP A 111 -17.32 -2.49 20.61
CA TRP A 111 -17.29 -3.21 21.87
C TRP A 111 -16.63 -2.41 23.00
N HIS A 112 -15.50 -1.77 22.75
CA HIS A 112 -14.83 -0.91 23.71
C HIS A 112 -15.68 0.31 24.09
N LEU A 113 -16.42 0.87 23.11
CA LEU A 113 -17.36 1.97 23.37
C LEU A 113 -18.54 1.48 24.23
N ALA A 114 -19.12 0.33 23.90
CA ALA A 114 -20.21 -0.25 24.69
C ALA A 114 -19.79 -0.45 26.15
N TYR A 115 -18.61 -1.02 26.40
CA TYR A 115 -18.07 -1.18 27.75
C TYR A 115 -17.94 0.16 28.51
N LEU A 116 -17.33 1.19 27.84
CA LEU A 116 -17.12 2.49 28.50
C LEU A 116 -18.42 3.27 28.78
N LEU A 117 -19.43 3.05 27.95
CA LEU A 117 -20.73 3.72 28.05
C LEU A 117 -21.74 2.93 28.88
N GLY A 118 -21.45 1.69 29.28
CA GLY A 118 -22.33 0.81 30.02
C GLY A 118 -23.52 0.35 29.17
N LEU A 119 -23.34 0.09 27.89
CA LEU A 119 -24.38 -0.41 26.99
C LEU A 119 -24.49 -1.94 27.11
N ASP A 120 -25.69 -2.47 27.04
CA ASP A 120 -25.91 -3.91 26.98
C ASP A 120 -25.54 -4.44 25.58
N LEU A 121 -24.65 -5.46 25.54
CA LEU A 121 -24.22 -6.09 24.30
C LEU A 121 -25.34 -6.86 23.57
N LYS A 122 -26.44 -7.20 24.30
CA LYS A 122 -27.59 -7.87 23.69
C LYS A 122 -28.51 -6.89 22.95
N GLU A 123 -28.34 -5.59 23.16
CA GLU A 123 -29.13 -4.59 22.45
C GLU A 123 -28.66 -4.41 20.99
N LYS A 124 -29.62 -4.17 20.10
CA LYS A 124 -29.37 -3.83 18.70
C LYS A 124 -28.96 -2.37 18.59
N ASN A 125 -27.67 -2.10 18.83
CA ASN A 125 -27.09 -0.76 18.78
C ASN A 125 -25.89 -0.64 17.80
N ARG A 126 -25.50 -1.72 17.15
CA ARG A 126 -24.46 -1.76 16.13
C ARG A 126 -25.07 -1.50 14.75
N VAL A 127 -24.54 -0.50 14.03
CA VAL A 127 -24.94 -0.15 12.65
C VAL A 127 -23.74 -0.30 11.74
N VAL A 128 -23.90 -1.01 10.63
CA VAL A 128 -22.83 -1.31 9.66
C VAL A 128 -23.28 -0.91 8.27
N PHE A 129 -22.38 -0.30 7.50
CA PHE A 129 -22.58 0.05 6.09
C PHE A 129 -21.25 -0.01 5.33
N ASN A 130 -21.31 -0.51 4.10
CA ASN A 130 -20.13 -0.66 3.24
C ASN A 130 -19.80 0.61 2.46
N GLU A 131 -20.69 1.59 2.39
CA GLU A 131 -20.51 2.87 1.71
C GLU A 131 -21.21 4.00 2.48
N ILE A 132 -20.65 5.20 2.40
CA ILE A 132 -21.21 6.38 3.10
C ILE A 132 -22.01 7.22 2.10
N THR A 133 -23.11 6.65 1.65
CA THR A 133 -24.15 7.32 0.87
C THR A 133 -25.39 7.55 1.73
N LYS A 134 -26.25 8.50 1.32
CA LYS A 134 -27.46 8.82 2.06
C LYS A 134 -28.38 7.62 2.19
N ASP A 135 -28.54 6.84 1.14
CA ASP A 135 -29.47 5.71 1.09
C ASP A 135 -28.92 4.51 1.85
N ALA A 136 -27.64 4.17 1.69
CA ALA A 136 -26.99 3.09 2.41
C ALA A 136 -26.98 3.35 3.92
N VAL A 137 -26.63 4.57 4.35
CA VAL A 137 -26.67 4.95 5.77
C VAL A 137 -28.10 4.86 6.32
N LYS A 138 -29.11 5.41 5.64
CA LYS A 138 -30.50 5.33 6.10
C LYS A 138 -31.03 3.90 6.16
N ALA A 139 -30.66 3.06 5.20
CA ALA A 139 -31.03 1.65 5.21
C ALA A 139 -30.42 0.92 6.41
N ALA A 140 -29.13 1.11 6.67
CA ALA A 140 -28.43 0.50 7.80
C ALA A 140 -29.05 0.88 9.17
N PHE A 141 -29.52 2.12 9.33
CA PHE A 141 -30.18 2.55 10.58
C PHE A 141 -31.59 1.96 10.78
N LYS A 142 -32.19 1.34 9.76
CA LYS A 142 -33.46 0.61 9.90
C LYS A 142 -33.25 -0.80 10.46
N GLU A 143 -32.06 -1.37 10.26
CA GLU A 143 -31.73 -2.76 10.62
C GLU A 143 -30.47 -2.83 11.51
N PRO A 144 -30.45 -2.18 12.67
CA PRO A 144 -29.32 -2.30 13.60
C PRO A 144 -29.23 -3.73 14.15
N ARG A 145 -28.00 -4.22 14.35
CA ARG A 145 -27.73 -5.53 14.94
C ARG A 145 -27.08 -5.42 16.32
N THR A 146 -26.86 -6.53 16.96
CA THR A 146 -26.00 -6.65 18.14
C THR A 146 -24.53 -6.55 17.72
N ILE A 147 -23.66 -6.27 18.69
CA ILE A 147 -22.20 -6.42 18.46
C ILE A 147 -21.91 -7.88 18.22
N ASP A 148 -21.11 -8.14 17.21
CA ASP A 148 -20.64 -9.48 16.85
C ASP A 148 -19.44 -9.83 17.73
N VAL A 149 -19.64 -10.76 18.65
CA VAL A 149 -18.62 -11.14 19.63
C VAL A 149 -17.51 -11.96 18.98
N ASP A 150 -17.81 -12.73 17.96
CA ASP A 150 -16.82 -13.55 17.24
C ASP A 150 -15.81 -12.66 16.49
N LEU A 151 -16.30 -11.58 15.87
CA LEU A 151 -15.44 -10.55 15.30
C LEU A 151 -14.56 -9.84 16.34
N VAL A 152 -15.13 -9.55 17.52
CA VAL A 152 -14.38 -8.98 18.65
C VAL A 152 -13.30 -9.94 19.12
N ASP A 153 -13.63 -11.20 19.28
CA ASP A 153 -12.70 -12.25 19.73
C ASP A 153 -11.57 -12.48 18.72
N ALA A 154 -11.88 -12.45 17.42
CA ALA A 154 -10.86 -12.51 16.38
C ALA A 154 -9.87 -11.32 16.44
N GLN A 155 -10.38 -10.11 16.72
CA GLN A 155 -9.53 -8.94 16.94
C GLN A 155 -8.72 -9.05 18.22
N GLN A 156 -9.34 -9.51 19.34
CA GLN A 156 -8.64 -9.74 20.62
C GLN A 156 -7.52 -10.78 20.47
N ALA A 157 -7.80 -11.92 19.83
CA ALA A 157 -6.81 -12.95 19.55
C ALA A 157 -5.61 -12.36 18.79
N ARG A 158 -5.88 -11.66 17.70
CA ARG A 158 -4.84 -11.00 16.91
C ARG A 158 -4.04 -10.01 17.77
N ARG A 159 -4.73 -9.14 18.52
CA ARG A 159 -4.09 -8.14 19.37
C ARG A 159 -3.22 -8.77 20.44
N THR A 160 -3.68 -9.87 21.05
CA THR A 160 -2.98 -10.66 22.06
C THR A 160 -1.74 -11.32 21.47
N LEU A 161 -1.85 -12.01 20.33
CA LEU A 161 -0.75 -12.65 19.63
C LEU A 161 0.35 -11.64 19.22
N ASP A 162 -0.05 -10.52 18.60
CA ASP A 162 0.90 -9.49 18.20
C ASP A 162 1.54 -8.81 19.41
N ARG A 163 0.84 -8.71 20.55
CA ARG A 163 1.38 -8.23 21.80
C ARG A 163 2.41 -9.20 22.38
N ILE A 164 2.08 -10.48 22.47
CA ILE A 164 2.99 -11.52 23.00
C ILE A 164 4.28 -11.50 22.18
N VAL A 165 4.21 -11.64 20.86
CA VAL A 165 5.40 -11.66 20.00
C VAL A 165 6.21 -10.37 20.12
N GLY A 166 5.55 -9.23 19.98
CA GLY A 166 6.23 -7.93 19.96
C GLY A 166 6.89 -7.56 21.29
N TYR A 167 6.25 -7.84 22.41
CA TYR A 167 6.74 -7.48 23.74
C TYR A 167 7.71 -8.50 24.34
N SER A 168 7.72 -9.72 23.84
CA SER A 168 8.69 -10.73 24.26
C SER A 168 9.99 -10.63 23.44
N ILE A 169 9.91 -10.59 22.11
CA ILE A 169 11.11 -10.59 21.26
C ILE A 169 11.79 -9.21 21.21
N SER A 170 11.03 -8.11 21.15
CA SER A 170 11.65 -6.77 21.01
C SER A 170 12.61 -6.39 22.15
N PRO A 171 12.35 -6.68 23.43
CA PRO A 171 13.31 -6.46 24.50
C PRO A 171 14.61 -7.27 24.35
N ILE A 172 14.52 -8.52 23.86
CA ILE A 172 15.70 -9.35 23.57
C ILE A 172 16.54 -8.65 22.49
N LEU A 173 15.94 -8.22 21.40
CA LEU A 173 16.63 -7.47 20.35
C LEU A 173 17.25 -6.18 20.87
N TRP A 174 16.61 -5.50 21.85
CA TRP A 174 17.19 -4.27 22.44
C TRP A 174 18.40 -4.53 23.31
N ARG A 175 18.41 -5.63 24.06
CA ARG A 175 19.55 -6.01 24.92
C ARG A 175 20.71 -6.57 24.10
N LYS A 176 20.38 -7.37 23.09
CA LYS A 176 21.38 -8.18 22.36
C LYS A 176 21.89 -7.51 21.07
N VAL A 177 21.11 -6.61 20.44
CA VAL A 177 21.48 -5.91 19.21
C VAL A 177 21.44 -4.40 19.38
N LYS A 178 20.22 -3.78 19.44
CA LYS A 178 20.08 -2.32 19.52
C LYS A 178 18.68 -1.90 19.97
N LYS A 179 18.61 -0.83 20.79
CA LYS A 179 17.33 -0.20 21.17
C LYS A 179 16.52 0.27 19.96
N GLY A 180 15.21 0.08 20.04
CA GLY A 180 14.26 0.57 19.04
C GLY A 180 13.94 -0.43 17.92
N LEU A 181 14.53 -1.63 17.93
CA LEU A 181 14.16 -2.73 17.05
C LEU A 181 12.81 -3.32 17.46
N SER A 182 12.14 -4.00 16.57
CA SER A 182 10.90 -4.72 16.87
C SER A 182 10.78 -5.97 16.02
N ALA A 183 10.21 -7.01 16.61
CA ALA A 183 9.75 -8.18 15.89
C ALA A 183 8.21 -8.22 15.89
N GLY A 184 7.64 -8.94 14.96
CA GLY A 184 6.21 -9.19 14.86
C GLY A 184 5.95 -10.19 13.75
N ARG A 185 4.89 -10.98 13.84
CA ARG A 185 4.60 -12.10 12.95
C ARG A 185 4.72 -11.71 11.47
N VAL A 186 3.78 -10.95 10.94
CA VAL A 186 3.74 -10.56 9.53
C VAL A 186 4.98 -9.75 9.09
N GLN A 187 5.50 -8.86 9.95
CA GLN A 187 6.69 -8.06 9.60
C GLN A 187 7.97 -8.90 9.46
N SER A 188 8.12 -9.95 10.30
CA SER A 188 9.30 -10.83 10.25
C SER A 188 9.26 -11.74 9.03
N VAL A 189 8.10 -12.27 8.66
CA VAL A 189 7.92 -13.00 7.41
C VAL A 189 8.16 -12.12 6.19
N ALA A 190 7.64 -10.89 6.17
CA ALA A 190 7.88 -9.96 5.06
C ALA A 190 9.38 -9.62 4.90
N LEU A 191 10.10 -9.46 6.02
CA LEU A 191 11.54 -9.25 6.01
C LEU A 191 12.28 -10.47 5.48
N LYS A 192 11.90 -11.68 5.93
CA LYS A 192 12.48 -12.94 5.48
C LYS A 192 12.32 -13.13 3.97
N ILE A 193 11.12 -12.91 3.43
CA ILE A 193 10.85 -13.02 1.98
C ILE A 193 11.80 -12.11 1.18
N ILE A 194 12.05 -10.89 1.66
CA ILE A 194 12.98 -9.95 1.00
C ILE A 194 14.42 -10.46 1.07
N ILE A 195 14.85 -10.99 2.22
CA ILE A 195 16.21 -11.48 2.43
C ILE A 195 16.46 -12.78 1.66
N ASP A 196 15.50 -13.69 1.64
CA ASP A 196 15.60 -14.93 0.85
C ASP A 196 15.76 -14.58 -0.65
N ARG A 197 15.00 -13.61 -1.16
CA ARG A 197 15.18 -13.09 -2.52
C ARG A 197 16.55 -12.48 -2.76
N GLU A 198 17.10 -11.75 -1.81
CA GLU A 198 18.44 -11.18 -1.92
C GLU A 198 19.52 -12.27 -1.91
N LYS A 199 19.29 -13.37 -1.15
CA LYS A 199 20.16 -14.54 -1.17
C LYS A 199 20.12 -15.24 -2.53
N GLU A 200 18.92 -15.48 -3.08
CA GLU A 200 18.75 -16.02 -4.43
C GLU A 200 19.51 -15.17 -5.50
N ILE A 201 19.48 -13.84 -5.35
CA ILE A 201 20.17 -12.93 -6.27
C ILE A 201 21.69 -13.03 -6.12
N ARG A 202 22.21 -13.14 -4.88
CA ARG A 202 23.67 -13.24 -4.63
C ARG A 202 24.25 -14.59 -5.02
N GLU A 203 23.49 -15.66 -4.90
CA GLU A 203 23.87 -17.03 -5.25
C GLU A 203 23.61 -17.35 -6.73
N PHE A 204 22.96 -16.45 -7.46
CA PHE A 204 22.61 -16.68 -8.85
C PHE A 204 23.84 -16.72 -9.75
N VAL A 205 23.96 -17.79 -10.52
CA VAL A 205 24.99 -17.98 -11.53
C VAL A 205 24.36 -17.75 -12.91
N PRO A 206 24.79 -16.73 -13.66
CA PRO A 206 24.28 -16.51 -15.01
C PRO A 206 24.66 -17.66 -15.96
N GLU A 207 23.67 -18.22 -16.62
CA GLU A 207 23.85 -19.22 -17.67
C GLU A 207 23.75 -18.55 -19.04
N GLU A 208 24.71 -18.84 -19.91
CA GLU A 208 24.70 -18.37 -21.29
C GLU A 208 23.62 -19.11 -22.08
N TYR A 209 22.92 -18.39 -22.92
CA TYR A 209 22.09 -18.95 -23.97
C TYR A 209 22.05 -18.01 -25.18
N TRP A 210 21.74 -18.58 -26.31
CA TRP A 210 21.62 -17.83 -27.55
C TRP A 210 20.20 -17.88 -28.09
N SER A 211 19.78 -16.85 -28.76
CA SER A 211 18.54 -16.83 -29.53
C SER A 211 18.79 -16.35 -30.94
N ILE A 212 18.04 -16.87 -31.86
CA ILE A 212 17.83 -16.32 -33.17
C ILE A 212 16.37 -15.87 -33.19
N ASP A 213 16.11 -14.64 -33.60
CA ASP A 213 14.75 -14.10 -33.58
C ASP A 213 13.83 -15.01 -34.42
N GLY A 214 12.66 -15.35 -33.81
CA GLY A 214 11.68 -16.28 -34.38
C GLY A 214 11.97 -17.78 -34.18
N LYS A 215 13.19 -18.21 -33.82
CA LYS A 215 13.49 -19.62 -33.59
C LYS A 215 12.78 -20.19 -32.34
N LYS A 216 12.18 -21.36 -32.48
CA LYS A 216 11.36 -22.00 -31.45
C LYS A 216 12.11 -22.33 -30.15
N LYS A 217 13.38 -22.69 -30.20
CA LYS A 217 14.16 -23.09 -29.02
C LYS A 217 15.40 -22.21 -28.88
N LYS A 218 15.74 -21.90 -27.62
CA LYS A 218 17.03 -21.30 -27.26
C LYS A 218 18.16 -22.28 -27.58
N LEU A 219 19.32 -21.74 -27.93
CA LEU A 219 20.53 -22.51 -28.20
C LEU A 219 21.46 -22.39 -26.99
N PRO A 220 22.11 -23.49 -26.56
CA PRO A 220 22.88 -23.48 -25.31
C PRO A 220 24.19 -22.71 -25.43
N ASP A 221 24.81 -22.70 -26.63
CA ASP A 221 26.13 -22.15 -26.85
C ASP A 221 26.35 -21.65 -28.29
N ALA A 222 27.50 -21.01 -28.53
CA ALA A 222 27.88 -20.45 -29.80
C ALA A 222 28.10 -21.54 -30.89
N GLN A 223 28.50 -22.77 -30.52
CA GLN A 223 28.66 -23.86 -31.45
C GLN A 223 27.33 -24.30 -32.04
N SER A 224 26.33 -24.47 -31.17
CA SER A 224 24.95 -24.76 -31.59
C SER A 224 24.38 -23.68 -32.52
N VAL A 225 24.78 -22.41 -32.29
CA VAL A 225 24.41 -21.30 -33.19
C VAL A 225 25.03 -21.49 -34.58
N LYS A 226 26.34 -21.77 -34.65
CA LYS A 226 27.02 -22.01 -35.93
C LYS A 226 26.41 -23.17 -36.72
N GLU A 227 26.08 -24.26 -36.05
CA GLU A 227 25.42 -25.41 -36.67
C GLU A 227 24.01 -25.08 -37.22
N VAL A 228 23.26 -24.28 -36.51
CA VAL A 228 21.94 -23.85 -36.98
C VAL A 228 22.07 -22.83 -38.11
N THR A 229 22.95 -21.83 -37.98
CA THR A 229 23.14 -20.82 -39.03
C THR A 229 23.73 -21.38 -40.29
N ALA A 230 24.62 -22.41 -40.23
CA ALA A 230 25.13 -23.11 -41.37
C ALA A 230 24.07 -23.90 -42.18
N ARG A 231 22.92 -24.20 -41.56
CA ARG A 231 21.80 -24.84 -42.23
C ARG A 231 20.86 -23.85 -42.91
N ILE A 232 21.04 -22.55 -42.64
CA ILE A 232 20.27 -21.47 -43.23
C ILE A 232 21.10 -20.92 -44.38
N ASP A 233 20.80 -21.31 -45.61
CA ASP A 233 21.60 -21.05 -46.81
C ASP A 233 20.98 -19.99 -47.73
N GLY A 234 20.06 -19.20 -47.25
CA GLY A 234 19.40 -18.18 -48.04
C GLY A 234 18.45 -17.32 -47.25
N THR A 235 17.74 -16.48 -47.94
CA THR A 235 16.74 -15.56 -47.35
C THR A 235 15.34 -16.12 -47.36
N ASP A 236 15.09 -17.22 -48.10
CA ASP A 236 13.74 -17.73 -48.37
C ASP A 236 13.30 -18.79 -47.34
N PHE A 237 12.25 -18.50 -46.63
CA PHE A 237 11.63 -19.39 -45.62
C PHE A 237 10.24 -19.81 -46.10
N GLU A 238 9.99 -21.09 -46.15
CA GLU A 238 8.67 -21.64 -46.48
C GLU A 238 7.73 -21.57 -45.28
N VAL A 239 6.52 -21.09 -45.50
CA VAL A 239 5.45 -21.12 -44.54
C VAL A 239 4.86 -22.53 -44.45
N LYS A 240 5.25 -23.29 -43.43
CA LYS A 240 4.79 -24.66 -43.24
C LYS A 240 3.43 -24.74 -42.58
N LYS A 241 3.07 -23.77 -41.75
CA LYS A 241 1.79 -23.79 -41.05
C LYS A 241 1.36 -22.39 -40.62
N VAL A 242 0.05 -22.09 -40.81
CA VAL A 242 -0.58 -20.86 -40.35
C VAL A 242 -1.74 -21.24 -39.42
N GLU A 243 -1.66 -20.86 -38.17
CA GLU A 243 -2.73 -21.06 -37.18
C GLU A 243 -3.37 -19.70 -36.86
N LYS A 244 -4.59 -19.47 -37.31
CA LYS A 244 -5.40 -18.28 -36.97
C LYS A 244 -6.43 -18.68 -35.90
N LYS A 245 -6.47 -17.95 -34.78
CA LYS A 245 -7.39 -18.23 -33.66
C LYS A 245 -7.88 -16.93 -33.04
N GLU A 246 -9.15 -16.91 -32.68
CA GLU A 246 -9.68 -15.89 -31.80
C GLU A 246 -9.36 -16.21 -30.33
N ARG A 247 -8.82 -15.24 -29.62
CA ARG A 247 -8.55 -15.34 -28.19
C ARG A 247 -9.38 -14.31 -27.44
N LYS A 248 -10.17 -14.76 -26.49
CA LYS A 248 -10.88 -13.88 -25.55
C LYS A 248 -9.96 -13.50 -24.40
N ARG A 249 -9.85 -12.19 -24.11
CA ARG A 249 -9.20 -11.66 -22.93
C ARG A 249 -10.26 -11.13 -21.97
N ASN A 250 -10.41 -11.76 -20.83
CA ASN A 250 -11.37 -11.33 -19.81
C ASN A 250 -10.88 -10.09 -19.06
N PRO A 251 -11.81 -9.21 -18.63
CA PRO A 251 -11.47 -8.13 -17.71
C PRO A 251 -11.01 -8.72 -16.36
N ALA A 252 -10.15 -7.99 -15.70
CA ALA A 252 -9.77 -8.30 -14.35
C ALA A 252 -10.91 -8.00 -13.36
N ASN A 253 -10.92 -8.66 -12.21
CA ASN A 253 -11.92 -8.46 -11.18
C ASN A 253 -11.86 -7.02 -10.61
N PRO A 254 -12.95 -6.52 -10.01
CA PRO A 254 -12.90 -5.26 -9.27
C PRO A 254 -11.85 -5.35 -8.16
N PHE A 255 -11.43 -4.20 -7.64
CA PHE A 255 -10.32 -4.15 -6.69
C PHE A 255 -10.66 -4.76 -5.33
N THR A 256 -9.73 -5.58 -4.84
CA THR A 256 -9.50 -5.82 -3.41
C THR A 256 -8.49 -4.79 -2.89
N THR A 257 -8.27 -4.73 -1.57
CA THR A 257 -7.21 -3.89 -0.97
C THR A 257 -5.84 -4.19 -1.59
N SER A 258 -5.49 -5.46 -1.73
CA SER A 258 -4.22 -5.90 -2.28
C SER A 258 -4.04 -5.44 -3.73
N SER A 259 -4.99 -5.77 -4.59
CA SER A 259 -4.91 -5.41 -6.01
C SER A 259 -4.95 -3.90 -6.25
N LEU A 260 -5.68 -3.13 -5.42
CA LEU A 260 -5.67 -1.67 -5.45
C LEU A 260 -4.29 -1.10 -5.10
N GLN A 261 -3.66 -1.62 -4.04
CA GLN A 261 -2.32 -1.19 -3.64
C GLN A 261 -1.28 -1.51 -4.71
N GLN A 262 -1.36 -2.68 -5.34
CA GLN A 262 -0.49 -3.10 -6.44
C GLN A 262 -0.61 -2.17 -7.64
N GLU A 263 -1.84 -1.94 -8.13
CA GLU A 263 -2.06 -1.10 -9.30
C GLU A 263 -1.77 0.39 -9.04
N ALA A 264 -2.07 0.90 -7.85
CA ALA A 264 -1.70 2.25 -7.48
C ALA A 264 -0.16 2.44 -7.44
N ALA A 265 0.59 1.41 -7.00
CA ALA A 265 2.04 1.44 -7.05
C ALA A 265 2.59 1.42 -8.49
N ARG A 266 2.01 0.59 -9.38
CA ARG A 266 2.41 0.48 -10.79
C ARG A 266 2.09 1.73 -11.60
N LYS A 267 0.82 2.16 -11.58
CA LYS A 267 0.30 3.22 -12.46
C LYS A 267 0.45 4.63 -11.90
N LEU A 268 0.26 4.80 -10.59
CA LEU A 268 0.26 6.12 -9.96
C LEU A 268 1.56 6.43 -9.23
N ASN A 269 2.43 5.44 -9.08
CA ASN A 269 3.63 5.53 -8.24
C ASN A 269 3.28 5.93 -6.79
N PHE A 270 2.14 5.45 -6.29
CA PHE A 270 1.73 5.65 -4.92
C PHE A 270 2.31 4.55 -4.05
N ARG A 271 2.87 4.94 -2.91
CA ARG A 271 3.23 3.99 -1.87
C ARG A 271 1.96 3.43 -1.23
N THR A 272 2.02 2.21 -0.76
CA THR A 272 0.92 1.49 -0.12
C THR A 272 0.22 2.33 0.97
N ARG A 273 1.00 2.95 1.85
CA ARG A 273 0.47 3.85 2.89
C ARG A 273 -0.27 5.05 2.31
N LYS A 274 0.24 5.66 1.23
CA LYS A 274 -0.41 6.79 0.56
C LYS A 274 -1.71 6.35 -0.09
N THR A 275 -1.72 5.19 -0.74
CA THR A 275 -2.92 4.61 -1.36
C THR A 275 -4.04 4.47 -0.33
N MET A 276 -3.74 3.86 0.83
CA MET A 276 -4.74 3.67 1.88
C MET A 276 -5.22 4.97 2.50
N MET A 277 -4.33 5.95 2.69
CA MET A 277 -4.71 7.27 3.20
C MET A 277 -5.67 8.00 2.27
N VAL A 278 -5.39 7.98 0.96
CA VAL A 278 -6.27 8.62 -0.04
C VAL A 278 -7.58 7.85 -0.19
N ALA A 279 -7.55 6.52 -0.18
CA ALA A 279 -8.75 5.69 -0.22
C ALA A 279 -9.66 5.96 1.00
N GLN A 280 -9.08 6.11 2.19
CA GLN A 280 -9.84 6.49 3.39
C GLN A 280 -10.55 7.83 3.23
N GLN A 281 -9.90 8.83 2.63
CA GLN A 281 -10.52 10.14 2.37
C GLN A 281 -11.70 10.02 1.40
N LEU A 282 -11.54 9.25 0.31
CA LEU A 282 -12.60 9.01 -0.66
C LEU A 282 -13.80 8.26 -0.05
N TYR A 283 -13.54 7.33 0.85
CA TYR A 283 -14.58 6.58 1.56
C TYR A 283 -15.34 7.45 2.56
N GLU A 284 -14.63 8.22 3.41
CA GLU A 284 -15.23 9.03 4.48
C GLU A 284 -16.07 10.19 3.99
N GLY A 285 -15.82 10.66 2.77
CA GLY A 285 -16.64 11.63 2.07
C GLY A 285 -15.89 12.89 1.62
N ILE A 286 -16.24 13.29 0.41
CA ILE A 286 -15.77 14.51 -0.25
C ILE A 286 -16.94 15.46 -0.43
N THR A 287 -16.73 16.75 -0.24
CA THR A 287 -17.76 17.76 -0.45
C THR A 287 -17.92 18.09 -1.92
N LEU A 288 -19.08 17.80 -2.49
CA LEU A 288 -19.42 17.97 -3.90
C LEU A 288 -20.35 19.19 -4.09
N GLY A 289 -19.95 20.36 -3.63
CA GLY A 289 -20.74 21.59 -3.76
C GLY A 289 -22.17 21.44 -3.20
N LYS A 290 -23.18 21.65 -4.03
CA LYS A 290 -24.60 21.57 -3.65
C LYS A 290 -25.08 20.15 -3.26
N GLN A 291 -24.40 19.10 -3.74
CA GLN A 291 -24.72 17.71 -3.36
C GLN A 291 -24.29 17.37 -1.93
N GLY A 292 -23.54 18.25 -1.27
CA GLY A 292 -23.02 18.03 0.07
C GLY A 292 -21.80 17.12 0.10
N THR A 293 -21.56 16.47 1.26
CA THR A 293 -20.44 15.56 1.44
C THR A 293 -20.92 14.14 1.20
N VAL A 294 -20.22 13.37 0.34
CA VAL A 294 -20.58 12.02 -0.09
C VAL A 294 -19.37 11.12 -0.10
N GLY A 295 -19.48 9.89 0.41
CA GLY A 295 -18.47 8.85 0.20
C GLY A 295 -18.43 8.45 -1.28
N LEU A 296 -17.24 8.49 -1.87
CA LEU A 296 -17.08 8.25 -3.30
C LEU A 296 -16.74 6.80 -3.64
N ILE A 297 -16.24 6.03 -2.68
CA ILE A 297 -15.92 4.61 -2.86
C ILE A 297 -16.52 3.79 -1.72
N THR A 298 -16.67 2.49 -1.95
CA THR A 298 -16.98 1.49 -0.91
C THR A 298 -15.81 1.34 0.07
N TYR A 299 -16.04 0.63 1.16
CA TYR A 299 -15.01 0.36 2.17
C TYR A 299 -13.78 -0.29 1.53
N MET A 300 -12.61 0.31 1.75
CA MET A 300 -11.39 -0.03 1.02
C MET A 300 -10.59 -1.17 1.63
N ARG A 301 -10.89 -1.62 2.86
CA ARG A 301 -10.24 -2.78 3.46
C ARG A 301 -11.09 -4.01 3.25
N THR A 302 -10.89 -4.66 2.12
CA THR A 302 -11.64 -5.84 1.70
C THR A 302 -10.77 -6.78 0.86
N ASP A 303 -10.99 -8.05 0.97
CA ASP A 303 -10.48 -9.12 0.11
C ASP A 303 -11.57 -9.68 -0.82
N SER A 304 -12.81 -9.18 -0.67
CA SER A 304 -13.95 -9.55 -1.49
C SER A 304 -13.92 -8.88 -2.87
N THR A 305 -14.34 -9.61 -3.88
CA THR A 305 -14.61 -9.13 -5.24
C THR A 305 -16.10 -9.05 -5.55
N ARG A 306 -16.96 -9.25 -4.54
CA ARG A 306 -18.41 -9.16 -4.65
C ARG A 306 -18.86 -7.74 -4.98
N ILE A 307 -19.91 -7.61 -5.76
CA ILE A 307 -20.53 -6.33 -6.13
C ILE A 307 -22.03 -6.44 -5.84
N ALA A 308 -22.61 -5.41 -5.24
CA ALA A 308 -24.05 -5.32 -5.02
C ALA A 308 -24.81 -5.31 -6.37
N ASP A 309 -25.96 -5.95 -6.44
CA ASP A 309 -26.73 -6.06 -7.70
C ASP A 309 -27.22 -4.71 -8.20
N THR A 310 -27.51 -3.78 -7.30
CA THR A 310 -27.84 -2.38 -7.67
C THR A 310 -26.68 -1.69 -8.40
N ALA A 311 -25.44 -1.90 -7.93
CA ALA A 311 -24.25 -1.33 -8.57
C ALA A 311 -23.94 -1.98 -9.93
N LYS A 312 -24.20 -3.30 -10.06
CA LYS A 312 -24.10 -3.99 -11.36
C LYS A 312 -25.10 -3.43 -12.37
N ALA A 313 -26.34 -3.23 -11.94
CA ALA A 313 -27.41 -2.69 -12.80
C ALA A 313 -27.09 -1.26 -13.24
N GLU A 314 -26.64 -0.39 -12.33
CA GLU A 314 -26.22 0.98 -12.66
C GLU A 314 -25.06 0.98 -13.65
N ALA A 315 -24.05 0.11 -13.43
CA ALA A 315 -22.90 -0.02 -14.33
C ALA A 315 -23.30 -0.53 -15.72
N ALA A 316 -24.19 -1.52 -15.82
CA ALA A 316 -24.68 -2.03 -17.09
C ALA A 316 -25.38 -0.94 -17.89
N ALA A 317 -26.31 -0.20 -17.27
CA ALA A 317 -26.99 0.92 -17.92
C ALA A 317 -26.02 2.01 -18.39
N PHE A 318 -25.06 2.39 -17.55
CA PHE A 318 -24.02 3.36 -17.90
C PHE A 318 -23.16 2.90 -19.10
N ILE A 319 -22.75 1.63 -19.11
CA ILE A 319 -21.92 1.06 -20.18
C ILE A 319 -22.71 1.05 -21.50
N GLU A 320 -23.98 0.66 -21.48
CA GLU A 320 -24.83 0.64 -22.68
C GLU A 320 -25.05 2.02 -23.25
N ASP A 321 -25.29 3.01 -22.40
CA ASP A 321 -25.51 4.40 -22.81
C ASP A 321 -24.22 5.04 -23.35
N THR A 322 -23.06 4.78 -22.70
CA THR A 322 -21.81 5.49 -23.01
C THR A 322 -20.99 4.81 -24.11
N TYR A 323 -20.95 3.47 -24.15
CA TYR A 323 -20.07 2.70 -25.02
C TYR A 323 -20.81 1.85 -26.05
N GLY A 324 -22.08 1.53 -25.84
CA GLY A 324 -22.89 0.65 -26.67
C GLY A 324 -23.20 -0.69 -26.01
N LYS A 325 -24.27 -1.32 -26.49
CA LYS A 325 -24.80 -2.60 -25.92
C LYS A 325 -23.80 -3.75 -26.02
N GLU A 326 -22.97 -3.77 -27.06
CA GLU A 326 -21.95 -4.79 -27.27
C GLU A 326 -20.84 -4.77 -26.21
N PHE A 327 -20.67 -3.65 -25.51
CA PHE A 327 -19.72 -3.51 -24.41
C PHE A 327 -20.31 -3.94 -23.06
N SER A 328 -21.63 -4.00 -22.93
CA SER A 328 -22.31 -4.38 -21.70
C SER A 328 -22.38 -5.90 -21.56
N ARG A 329 -22.10 -6.36 -20.36
CA ARG A 329 -22.09 -7.78 -20.04
C ARG A 329 -23.43 -8.21 -19.47
N HIS A 330 -24.18 -9.02 -20.22
CA HIS A 330 -25.49 -9.52 -19.79
C HIS A 330 -25.40 -10.78 -18.93
N ASP A 331 -24.29 -11.54 -19.01
CA ASP A 331 -24.07 -12.73 -18.21
C ASP A 331 -23.29 -12.38 -16.92
N HIS A 332 -23.91 -12.61 -15.79
CA HIS A 332 -23.26 -12.41 -14.50
C HIS A 332 -22.20 -13.51 -14.32
N ARG A 333 -20.93 -13.19 -14.63
CA ARG A 333 -19.81 -14.07 -14.31
C ARG A 333 -19.84 -14.35 -12.81
N LYS A 334 -20.02 -15.62 -12.42
CA LYS A 334 -19.78 -16.04 -11.03
C LYS A 334 -18.28 -15.85 -10.75
N ILE A 335 -17.94 -14.74 -10.15
CA ILE A 335 -16.59 -14.46 -9.67
C ILE A 335 -16.44 -15.35 -8.43
N LYS A 336 -15.51 -16.31 -8.47
CA LYS A 336 -15.14 -17.06 -7.26
C LYS A 336 -14.37 -16.12 -6.36
N ASN A 337 -14.87 -15.88 -5.16
CA ASN A 337 -14.09 -15.23 -4.12
C ASN A 337 -12.89 -16.10 -3.76
N ALA A 338 -11.83 -15.49 -3.28
CA ALA A 338 -10.72 -16.21 -2.67
C ALA A 338 -11.26 -17.04 -1.49
N GLN A 339 -10.67 -18.19 -1.25
CA GLN A 339 -11.03 -19.05 -0.11
C GLN A 339 -10.77 -18.26 1.18
N GLY A 340 -11.78 -18.10 2.05
CA GLY A 340 -11.71 -17.28 3.27
C GLY A 340 -12.01 -15.77 3.09
N ALA A 341 -12.49 -15.34 1.90
CA ALA A 341 -12.96 -13.97 1.72
C ALA A 341 -14.26 -13.73 2.50
N GLN A 342 -14.32 -12.62 3.25
CA GLN A 342 -15.51 -12.24 4.02
C GLN A 342 -16.67 -11.92 3.07
N ASP A 343 -17.69 -12.78 3.03
CA ASP A 343 -18.86 -12.62 2.15
C ASP A 343 -19.70 -11.36 2.46
N ALA A 344 -19.55 -10.79 3.67
CA ALA A 344 -20.23 -9.56 4.07
C ALA A 344 -19.70 -8.29 3.38
N HIS A 345 -18.45 -8.33 2.86
CA HIS A 345 -17.81 -7.19 2.23
C HIS A 345 -18.06 -7.13 0.73
N GLU A 346 -17.95 -5.92 0.19
CA GLU A 346 -17.91 -5.66 -1.24
C GLU A 346 -16.49 -5.32 -1.72
N ALA A 347 -16.26 -5.46 -3.03
CA ALA A 347 -15.06 -4.94 -3.69
C ALA A 347 -14.94 -3.43 -3.54
N VAL A 348 -13.73 -2.91 -3.70
CA VAL A 348 -13.49 -1.47 -3.78
C VAL A 348 -13.99 -0.96 -5.13
N ARG A 349 -15.06 -0.18 -5.10
CA ARG A 349 -15.74 0.38 -6.28
C ARG A 349 -16.22 1.82 -6.02
N PRO A 350 -16.53 2.62 -7.05
CA PRO A 350 -17.24 3.87 -6.85
C PRO A 350 -18.63 3.60 -6.26
N THR A 351 -19.12 4.52 -5.42
CA THR A 351 -20.48 4.44 -4.86
C THR A 351 -21.57 4.69 -5.91
N SER A 352 -21.24 5.34 -7.03
CA SER A 352 -22.04 5.44 -8.24
C SER A 352 -21.13 5.63 -9.43
N VAL A 353 -21.35 4.85 -10.50
CA VAL A 353 -20.57 4.98 -11.74
C VAL A 353 -20.89 6.27 -12.50
N LEU A 354 -22.05 6.88 -12.24
CA LEU A 354 -22.48 8.16 -12.83
C LEU A 354 -21.60 9.33 -12.38
N ARG A 355 -20.89 9.20 -11.26
CA ARG A 355 -19.89 10.19 -10.83
C ARG A 355 -18.57 9.95 -11.55
N THR A 356 -18.50 10.40 -12.79
CA THR A 356 -17.31 10.21 -13.62
C THR A 356 -16.09 10.99 -13.08
N PRO A 357 -14.87 10.55 -13.37
CA PRO A 357 -13.66 11.29 -12.99
C PRO A 357 -13.63 12.72 -13.49
N ASP A 358 -14.19 12.99 -14.68
CA ASP A 358 -14.22 14.32 -15.28
C ASP A 358 -15.16 15.26 -14.51
N GLU A 359 -16.32 14.78 -14.09
CA GLU A 359 -17.25 15.56 -13.24
C GLU A 359 -16.65 15.88 -11.88
N LEU A 360 -15.89 14.95 -11.31
CA LEU A 360 -15.29 15.10 -9.97
C LEU A 360 -14.00 15.90 -9.97
N LYS A 361 -13.40 16.18 -11.12
CA LYS A 361 -12.11 16.87 -11.25
C LYS A 361 -12.04 18.21 -10.51
N GLN A 362 -13.16 18.94 -10.44
CA GLN A 362 -13.25 20.22 -9.75
C GLN A 362 -13.31 20.10 -8.21
N TYR A 363 -13.65 18.92 -7.67
CA TYR A 363 -13.84 18.69 -6.23
C TYR A 363 -12.70 17.90 -5.59
N LEU A 364 -11.93 17.16 -6.39
CA LEU A 364 -10.87 16.27 -5.93
C LEU A 364 -9.50 16.93 -6.07
N ASP A 365 -8.65 16.73 -5.07
CA ASP A 365 -7.23 17.03 -5.25
C ASP A 365 -6.58 16.05 -6.26
N LYS A 366 -5.35 16.36 -6.66
CA LYS A 366 -4.63 15.59 -7.70
C LYS A 366 -4.45 14.11 -7.34
N ASP A 367 -4.21 13.79 -6.08
CA ASP A 367 -3.99 12.42 -5.62
C ASP A 367 -5.31 11.68 -5.49
N GLN A 368 -6.34 12.35 -4.97
CA GLN A 368 -7.70 11.82 -4.88
C GLN A 368 -8.27 11.52 -6.27
N LEU A 369 -8.13 12.45 -7.23
CA LEU A 369 -8.59 12.24 -8.60
C LEU A 369 -7.90 11.05 -9.26
N LYS A 370 -6.58 10.93 -9.13
CA LYS A 370 -5.83 9.80 -9.70
C LYS A 370 -6.31 8.46 -9.16
N LEU A 371 -6.45 8.36 -7.83
CA LEU A 371 -6.87 7.10 -7.21
C LEU A 371 -8.33 6.78 -7.53
N TYR A 372 -9.21 7.79 -7.51
CA TYR A 372 -10.60 7.62 -7.89
C TYR A 372 -10.75 7.15 -9.33
N THR A 373 -10.04 7.79 -10.27
CA THR A 373 -10.01 7.40 -11.68
C THR A 373 -9.57 5.93 -11.84
N LEU A 374 -8.55 5.51 -11.11
CA LEU A 374 -8.07 4.13 -11.14
C LEU A 374 -9.16 3.15 -10.67
N ILE A 375 -9.84 3.45 -9.55
CA ILE A 375 -10.90 2.62 -8.98
C ILE A 375 -12.11 2.58 -9.92
N TRP A 376 -12.53 3.73 -10.43
CA TRP A 376 -13.67 3.88 -11.33
C TRP A 376 -13.44 3.11 -12.63
N SER A 377 -12.30 3.33 -13.29
CA SER A 377 -11.97 2.66 -14.56
C SER A 377 -11.89 1.15 -14.42
N ARG A 378 -11.29 0.65 -13.32
CA ARG A 378 -11.22 -0.79 -13.03
C ARG A 378 -12.61 -1.39 -12.80
N PHE A 379 -13.47 -0.70 -12.08
CA PHE A 379 -14.83 -1.15 -11.80
C PHE A 379 -15.64 -1.23 -13.08
N VAL A 380 -15.69 -0.15 -13.89
CA VAL A 380 -16.41 -0.13 -15.17
C VAL A 380 -15.90 -1.25 -16.08
N ALA A 381 -14.59 -1.35 -16.27
CA ALA A 381 -13.98 -2.40 -17.10
C ALA A 381 -14.34 -3.82 -16.62
N SER A 382 -14.45 -4.04 -15.31
CA SER A 382 -14.82 -5.35 -14.75
C SER A 382 -16.24 -5.79 -15.10
N GLN A 383 -17.11 -4.85 -15.44
CA GLN A 383 -18.51 -5.07 -15.85
C GLN A 383 -18.69 -5.10 -17.38
N MET A 384 -17.61 -4.88 -18.15
CA MET A 384 -17.62 -4.89 -19.61
C MET A 384 -17.36 -6.27 -20.20
N THR A 385 -17.70 -6.42 -21.48
CA THR A 385 -17.43 -7.64 -22.25
C THR A 385 -15.93 -7.88 -22.45
N PRO A 386 -15.49 -9.14 -22.63
CA PRO A 386 -14.09 -9.47 -22.94
C PRO A 386 -13.61 -8.79 -24.22
N ALA A 387 -12.33 -8.48 -24.27
CA ALA A 387 -11.68 -8.11 -25.52
C ALA A 387 -11.48 -9.38 -26.39
N ILE A 388 -11.60 -9.20 -27.71
CA ILE A 388 -11.37 -10.26 -28.69
C ILE A 388 -10.10 -9.90 -29.46
N LEU A 389 -9.15 -10.82 -29.47
CA LEU A 389 -7.90 -10.70 -30.19
C LEU A 389 -7.86 -11.78 -31.29
N ASP A 390 -7.59 -11.36 -32.52
CA ASP A 390 -7.18 -12.28 -33.56
C ASP A 390 -5.69 -12.57 -33.37
N THR A 391 -5.36 -13.82 -33.17
CA THR A 391 -3.97 -14.27 -33.02
C THR A 391 -3.59 -15.12 -34.22
N MET A 392 -2.40 -14.87 -34.74
CA MET A 392 -1.82 -15.59 -35.85
C MET A 392 -0.48 -16.16 -35.42
N LYS A 393 -0.29 -17.46 -35.61
CA LYS A 393 0.99 -18.12 -35.39
C LYS A 393 1.43 -18.75 -36.69
N VAL A 394 2.57 -18.27 -37.17
CA VAL A 394 3.17 -18.74 -38.42
C VAL A 394 4.39 -19.59 -38.07
N THR A 395 4.42 -20.80 -38.63
CA THR A 395 5.59 -21.67 -38.56
C THR A 395 6.31 -21.62 -39.90
N LEU A 396 7.51 -21.11 -39.87
CA LEU A 396 8.42 -20.99 -40.99
C LEU A 396 9.50 -22.07 -40.90
N GLU A 397 9.96 -22.60 -42.02
CA GLU A 397 10.99 -23.61 -42.04
C GLU A 397 11.99 -23.35 -43.20
N GLN A 398 13.24 -23.60 -42.91
CA GLN A 398 14.30 -23.70 -43.92
C GLN A 398 15.28 -24.78 -43.47
N ASN A 399 15.55 -25.76 -44.34
CA ASN A 399 16.50 -26.86 -44.11
C ASN A 399 16.37 -27.55 -42.74
N GLY A 400 15.10 -27.77 -42.30
CA GLY A 400 14.78 -28.38 -41.01
C GLY A 400 14.95 -27.45 -39.79
N VAL A 401 15.22 -26.16 -39.99
CA VAL A 401 15.25 -25.16 -38.94
C VAL A 401 13.88 -24.49 -38.88
N ILE A 402 13.24 -24.56 -37.71
CA ILE A 402 11.89 -24.05 -37.50
C ILE A 402 11.95 -22.71 -36.81
N PHE A 403 11.25 -21.74 -37.40
CA PHE A 403 10.97 -20.42 -36.81
C PHE A 403 9.51 -20.24 -36.54
N ILE A 404 9.19 -19.46 -35.51
CA ILE A 404 7.79 -19.15 -35.13
C ILE A 404 7.63 -17.64 -35.01
N ALA A 405 6.75 -17.10 -35.83
CA ALA A 405 6.26 -15.73 -35.69
C ALA A 405 4.87 -15.76 -35.04
N ASN A 406 4.66 -14.89 -34.05
CA ASN A 406 3.36 -14.73 -33.39
C ASN A 406 2.86 -13.32 -33.62
N GLY A 407 1.66 -13.19 -34.17
CA GLY A 407 0.96 -11.92 -34.33
C GLY A 407 -0.27 -11.85 -33.46
N SER A 408 -0.64 -10.65 -33.08
CA SER A 408 -1.87 -10.39 -32.34
C SER A 408 -2.41 -9.00 -32.73
N LYS A 409 -3.68 -8.96 -33.15
CA LYS A 409 -4.42 -7.74 -33.47
C LYS A 409 -5.70 -7.70 -32.64
N ILE A 410 -6.03 -6.54 -32.11
CA ILE A 410 -7.30 -6.36 -31.39
C ILE A 410 -8.43 -6.26 -32.40
N LYS A 411 -9.32 -7.27 -32.41
CA LYS A 411 -10.53 -7.31 -33.21
C LYS A 411 -11.65 -6.50 -32.55
N PHE A 412 -11.81 -6.66 -31.25
CA PHE A 412 -12.78 -5.93 -30.45
C PHE A 412 -12.15 -5.57 -29.10
N LYS A 413 -12.18 -4.28 -28.75
CA LYS A 413 -11.52 -3.78 -27.55
C LYS A 413 -12.19 -4.24 -26.25
N GLY A 414 -13.52 -4.38 -26.24
CA GLY A 414 -14.24 -4.72 -25.01
C GLY A 414 -13.81 -3.83 -23.83
N PHE A 415 -13.55 -4.43 -22.67
CA PHE A 415 -13.09 -3.72 -21.47
C PHE A 415 -11.80 -2.91 -21.65
N MET A 416 -10.96 -3.25 -22.61
CA MET A 416 -9.71 -2.53 -22.88
C MET A 416 -9.95 -1.09 -23.39
N GLN A 417 -11.18 -0.76 -23.76
CA GLN A 417 -11.58 0.62 -24.08
C GLN A 417 -11.44 1.56 -22.88
N VAL A 418 -11.61 1.04 -21.66
CA VAL A 418 -11.63 1.82 -20.42
C VAL A 418 -10.38 1.58 -19.57
N TYR A 419 -9.91 0.33 -19.51
CA TYR A 419 -8.86 -0.04 -18.58
C TYR A 419 -8.02 -1.23 -19.03
N VAL A 420 -6.71 -1.08 -18.89
CA VAL A 420 -5.73 -2.18 -19.03
C VAL A 420 -4.87 -2.21 -17.77
N GLU A 421 -4.58 -3.39 -17.24
CA GLU A 421 -3.73 -3.54 -16.05
C GLU A 421 -2.29 -3.07 -16.28
N GLY A 422 -1.68 -2.54 -15.22
CA GLY A 422 -0.26 -2.21 -15.22
C GLY A 422 0.61 -3.46 -15.12
N ARG A 423 1.78 -3.44 -15.76
CA ARG A 423 2.78 -4.51 -15.68
C ARG A 423 3.90 -4.13 -14.71
N ASP A 424 4.52 -5.12 -14.08
CA ASP A 424 5.64 -4.91 -13.14
C ASP A 424 6.92 -4.44 -13.85
N ASP A 425 7.04 -4.68 -15.16
CA ASP A 425 8.12 -4.21 -16.03
C ASP A 425 7.86 -2.81 -16.62
N GLY A 426 6.67 -2.25 -16.41
CA GLY A 426 6.26 -0.94 -16.92
C GLY A 426 6.11 -0.87 -18.45
N LYS A 427 6.18 -1.99 -19.15
CA LYS A 427 6.02 -2.03 -20.61
C LYS A 427 4.57 -2.08 -21.00
N GLU A 428 4.18 -1.30 -22.00
CA GLU A 428 2.87 -1.39 -22.63
C GLU A 428 2.84 -2.56 -23.62
N GLU A 429 1.71 -3.27 -23.67
CA GLU A 429 1.49 -4.27 -24.71
C GLU A 429 1.28 -3.56 -26.04
N LYS A 430 2.15 -3.84 -27.00
CA LYS A 430 2.01 -3.38 -28.36
C LYS A 430 1.37 -4.47 -29.21
N GLU A 431 0.53 -4.07 -30.15
CA GLU A 431 0.04 -4.99 -31.18
C GLU A 431 1.26 -5.43 -32.03
N ASN A 432 1.33 -6.72 -32.31
CA ASN A 432 2.29 -7.27 -33.24
C ASN A 432 1.52 -7.82 -34.44
N ILE A 433 1.39 -7.01 -35.46
CA ILE A 433 0.62 -7.35 -36.66
C ILE A 433 1.54 -8.04 -37.65
N LEU A 434 1.23 -9.29 -37.99
CA LEU A 434 1.88 -10.01 -39.06
C LEU A 434 1.15 -9.75 -40.39
N PRO A 435 1.86 -9.80 -41.54
CA PRO A 435 1.21 -9.78 -42.85
C PRO A 435 0.31 -11.00 -43.00
N GLU A 436 -0.63 -10.95 -43.92
CA GLU A 436 -1.41 -12.13 -44.29
C GLU A 436 -0.52 -13.13 -45.02
N LEU A 437 -0.48 -14.36 -44.50
CA LEU A 437 0.32 -15.47 -45.02
C LEU A 437 -0.53 -16.71 -45.11
N GLU A 438 -0.22 -17.55 -46.13
CA GLU A 438 -0.82 -18.86 -46.33
C GLU A 438 0.26 -19.97 -46.31
N GLU A 439 -0.15 -21.20 -46.11
CA GLU A 439 0.77 -22.35 -46.15
C GLU A 439 1.29 -22.52 -47.57
N GLY A 440 2.61 -22.65 -47.72
CA GLY A 440 3.33 -22.70 -48.98
C GLY A 440 3.89 -21.35 -49.43
N ASP A 441 3.54 -20.25 -48.81
CA ASP A 441 4.15 -18.95 -49.10
C ASP A 441 5.64 -18.98 -48.80
N VAL A 442 6.38 -18.15 -49.51
CA VAL A 442 7.81 -17.91 -49.26
C VAL A 442 8.00 -16.51 -48.67
N VAL A 443 8.61 -16.48 -47.49
CA VAL A 443 8.90 -15.24 -46.78
C VAL A 443 10.41 -15.00 -46.82
N GLN A 444 10.81 -13.82 -47.28
CA GLN A 444 12.22 -13.44 -47.29
C GLN A 444 12.63 -12.83 -45.96
N SER A 445 13.73 -13.29 -45.36
CA SER A 445 14.37 -12.68 -44.20
C SER A 445 15.53 -11.81 -44.63
N VAL A 446 15.60 -10.60 -44.12
CA VAL A 446 16.70 -9.66 -44.44
C VAL A 446 17.90 -9.86 -43.52
N ASP A 447 17.67 -10.16 -42.24
CA ASP A 447 18.72 -10.32 -41.24
C ASP A 447 18.41 -11.47 -40.26
N ILE A 448 19.31 -12.43 -40.15
CA ILE A 448 19.28 -13.48 -39.14
C ILE A 448 20.47 -13.27 -38.22
N GLU A 449 20.25 -12.45 -37.19
CA GLU A 449 21.29 -12.17 -36.20
C GLU A 449 21.14 -13.08 -34.97
N PRO A 450 22.14 -13.91 -34.67
CA PRO A 450 22.22 -14.60 -33.39
C PRO A 450 22.50 -13.59 -32.28
N LYS A 451 21.75 -13.70 -31.18
CA LYS A 451 21.91 -12.85 -30.01
C LYS A 451 22.32 -13.67 -28.80
N GLN A 452 23.45 -13.30 -28.22
CA GLN A 452 23.91 -13.86 -26.95
C GLN A 452 23.12 -13.27 -25.79
N HIS A 453 22.73 -14.11 -24.87
CA HIS A 453 22.04 -13.74 -23.67
C HIS A 453 22.60 -14.47 -22.46
N PHE A 454 22.40 -13.89 -21.30
CA PHE A 454 22.64 -14.54 -20.02
C PHE A 454 21.36 -14.52 -19.23
N THR A 455 21.05 -15.61 -18.54
CA THR A 455 19.95 -15.64 -17.60
C THR A 455 20.16 -14.55 -16.56
N GLN A 456 19.06 -13.96 -16.10
CA GLN A 456 19.10 -12.86 -15.13
C GLN A 456 18.59 -13.36 -13.77
N PRO A 457 19.14 -12.86 -12.66
CA PRO A 457 18.62 -13.20 -11.35
C PRO A 457 17.18 -12.74 -11.20
N PRO A 458 16.42 -13.34 -10.28
CA PRO A 458 15.07 -12.88 -9.99
C PRO A 458 15.08 -11.41 -9.54
N ALA A 459 14.10 -10.64 -9.96
CA ALA A 459 14.04 -9.22 -9.60
C ALA A 459 13.73 -9.04 -8.10
N ARG A 460 14.37 -8.05 -7.46
CA ARG A 460 14.01 -7.62 -6.11
C ARG A 460 12.55 -7.19 -6.06
N PHE A 461 11.92 -7.41 -4.91
CA PHE A 461 10.53 -7.01 -4.70
C PHE A 461 10.32 -5.50 -4.76
N SER A 462 9.29 -5.07 -5.47
CA SER A 462 8.67 -3.75 -5.31
C SER A 462 7.60 -3.82 -4.21
N GLU A 463 7.00 -2.69 -3.82
CA GLU A 463 5.83 -2.72 -2.92
C GLU A 463 4.70 -3.58 -3.51
N ALA A 464 4.43 -3.46 -4.82
CA ALA A 464 3.40 -4.25 -5.49
C ALA A 464 3.67 -5.76 -5.48
N THR A 465 4.89 -6.16 -5.86
CA THR A 465 5.22 -7.59 -5.93
C THR A 465 5.39 -8.24 -4.56
N LEU A 466 5.79 -7.47 -3.53
CA LEU A 466 5.83 -7.97 -2.15
C LEU A 466 4.42 -8.20 -1.59
N ILE A 467 3.48 -7.26 -1.83
CA ILE A 467 2.09 -7.43 -1.42
C ILE A 467 1.48 -8.65 -2.09
N ARG A 468 1.73 -8.84 -3.39
CA ARG A 468 1.30 -10.04 -4.11
C ARG A 468 1.86 -11.31 -3.48
N ALA A 469 3.17 -11.34 -3.20
CA ALA A 469 3.79 -12.51 -2.57
C ALA A 469 3.22 -12.80 -1.17
N LEU A 470 2.93 -11.77 -0.37
CA LEU A 470 2.27 -11.95 0.93
C LEU A 470 0.86 -12.52 0.77
N GLU A 471 0.06 -11.98 -0.16
CA GLU A 471 -1.30 -12.43 -0.45
C GLU A 471 -1.33 -13.88 -0.96
N GLU A 472 -0.50 -14.22 -1.95
CA GLU A 472 -0.40 -15.57 -2.53
C GLU A 472 0.01 -16.63 -1.50
N ASN A 473 0.78 -16.23 -0.50
CA ASN A 473 1.17 -17.10 0.61
C ASN A 473 0.21 -17.04 1.81
N GLY A 474 -0.91 -16.32 1.73
CA GLY A 474 -1.89 -16.21 2.82
C GLY A 474 -1.41 -15.40 4.02
N VAL A 475 -0.29 -14.67 3.90
CA VAL A 475 0.34 -13.91 4.98
C VAL A 475 -0.17 -12.47 5.02
N GLY A 476 -0.77 -12.11 6.13
CA GLY A 476 -1.39 -10.79 6.32
C GLY A 476 -2.81 -10.71 5.79
N ARG A 477 -3.43 -9.54 5.99
CA ARG A 477 -4.82 -9.25 5.60
C ARG A 477 -4.90 -7.77 5.14
N PRO A 478 -6.01 -7.32 4.56
CA PRO A 478 -6.19 -5.94 4.09
C PRO A 478 -5.74 -4.85 5.07
N SER A 479 -5.89 -5.07 6.36
CA SER A 479 -5.49 -4.14 7.42
C SER A 479 -3.99 -4.12 7.70
N THR A 480 -3.21 -5.14 7.31
CA THR A 480 -1.81 -5.32 7.72
C THR A 480 -0.76 -5.06 6.65
N TYR A 481 -1.10 -5.15 5.36
CA TYR A 481 -0.10 -4.94 4.29
C TYR A 481 0.63 -3.59 4.41
N ALA A 482 -0.11 -2.50 4.43
CA ALA A 482 0.47 -1.16 4.50
C ALA A 482 1.27 -0.90 5.81
N PRO A 483 0.77 -1.24 7.01
CA PRO A 483 1.54 -1.11 8.25
C PRO A 483 2.82 -1.95 8.27
N THR A 484 2.80 -3.16 7.70
CA THR A 484 3.97 -4.05 7.63
C THR A 484 5.07 -3.43 6.79
N LEU A 485 4.77 -3.03 5.54
CA LEU A 485 5.73 -2.40 4.65
C LEU A 485 6.29 -1.09 5.21
N ASP A 486 5.45 -0.27 5.87
CA ASP A 486 5.89 0.95 6.57
C ASP A 486 6.82 0.61 7.75
N THR A 487 6.53 -0.45 8.49
CA THR A 487 7.29 -0.82 9.69
C THR A 487 8.69 -1.32 9.35
N ILE A 488 8.85 -2.24 8.39
CA ILE A 488 10.17 -2.76 8.00
C ILE A 488 11.07 -1.66 7.43
N GLN A 489 10.51 -0.67 6.72
CA GLN A 489 11.24 0.50 6.23
C GLN A 489 11.59 1.46 7.37
N ARG A 490 10.63 1.78 8.26
CA ARG A 490 10.83 2.69 9.39
C ARG A 490 11.83 2.15 10.41
N ARG A 491 11.90 0.83 10.57
CA ARG A 491 12.91 0.15 11.41
C ARG A 491 14.26 0.04 10.73
N TYR A 492 14.36 0.47 9.49
CA TYR A 492 15.56 0.39 8.69
C TYR A 492 16.07 -1.05 8.49
N TYR A 493 15.14 -2.01 8.45
CA TYR A 493 15.45 -3.39 8.09
C TYR A 493 15.65 -3.53 6.58
N VAL A 494 14.92 -2.72 5.83
CA VAL A 494 15.03 -2.61 4.39
C VAL A 494 15.10 -1.15 3.97
N LYS A 495 15.76 -0.89 2.85
CA LYS A 495 15.72 0.40 2.14
C LYS A 495 15.06 0.23 0.80
N LEU A 496 14.51 1.29 0.23
CA LEU A 496 13.91 1.29 -1.08
C LEU A 496 14.85 2.00 -2.07
N THR A 497 15.51 1.23 -2.94
CA THR A 497 16.41 1.72 -3.99
C THR A 497 15.75 1.47 -5.34
N GLN A 498 15.60 2.51 -6.16
CA GLN A 498 14.91 2.41 -7.46
C GLN A 498 13.55 1.70 -7.40
N LYS A 499 12.78 1.99 -6.35
CA LYS A 499 11.46 1.38 -6.06
C LYS A 499 11.51 -0.13 -5.74
N ARG A 500 12.68 -0.69 -5.45
CA ARG A 500 12.88 -2.08 -5.06
C ARG A 500 13.41 -2.16 -3.63
N PHE A 501 12.94 -3.16 -2.87
CA PHE A 501 13.44 -3.41 -1.52
C PHE A 501 14.80 -4.08 -1.57
N GLU A 502 15.71 -3.52 -0.79
CA GLU A 502 17.01 -4.11 -0.48
C GLU A 502 17.12 -4.28 1.03
N PRO A 503 17.55 -5.44 1.54
CA PRO A 503 17.81 -5.58 2.96
C PRO A 503 18.98 -4.69 3.37
N THR A 504 19.00 -4.31 4.64
CA THR A 504 20.15 -3.67 5.27
C THR A 504 20.87 -4.71 6.10
N GLU A 505 22.12 -4.45 6.45
CA GLU A 505 22.88 -5.29 7.39
C GLU A 505 22.11 -5.52 8.71
N LEU A 506 21.48 -4.46 9.24
CA LEU A 506 20.63 -4.57 10.43
C LEU A 506 19.44 -5.50 10.20
N GLY A 507 18.80 -5.43 9.03
CA GLY A 507 17.72 -6.34 8.65
C GLY A 507 18.18 -7.78 8.57
N GLU A 508 19.36 -8.04 7.99
CA GLU A 508 19.94 -9.38 7.90
C GLU A 508 20.27 -9.95 9.28
N ILE A 509 20.89 -9.16 10.17
CA ILE A 509 21.20 -9.56 11.57
C ILE A 509 19.89 -9.92 12.31
N VAL A 510 18.88 -9.04 12.25
CA VAL A 510 17.60 -9.29 12.94
C VAL A 510 16.91 -10.53 12.37
N ASN A 511 16.90 -10.69 11.06
CA ASN A 511 16.31 -11.88 10.42
C ASN A 511 17.03 -13.16 10.82
N SER A 512 18.37 -13.17 10.81
CA SER A 512 19.15 -14.35 11.22
C SER A 512 18.84 -14.79 12.65
N LEU A 513 18.79 -13.81 13.58
CA LEU A 513 18.42 -14.10 14.97
C LEU A 513 17.00 -14.67 15.08
N ILE A 514 16.04 -14.10 14.35
CA ILE A 514 14.65 -14.57 14.42
C ILE A 514 14.53 -15.95 13.76
N CYS A 515 15.22 -16.21 12.66
CA CYS A 515 15.22 -17.52 12.01
C CYS A 515 15.83 -18.61 12.90
N GLU A 516 16.90 -18.28 13.65
CA GLU A 516 17.60 -19.24 14.50
C GLU A 516 16.82 -19.57 15.78
N PHE A 517 16.29 -18.54 16.46
CA PHE A 517 15.71 -18.70 17.80
C PHE A 517 14.19 -18.75 17.82
N PHE A 518 13.52 -18.27 16.78
CA PHE A 518 12.06 -18.19 16.65
C PHE A 518 11.60 -18.64 15.25
N PRO A 519 11.94 -19.88 14.83
CA PRO A 519 11.70 -20.34 13.47
C PRO A 519 10.21 -20.29 13.08
N GLN A 520 9.29 -20.53 14.02
CA GLN A 520 7.85 -20.46 13.76
C GLN A 520 7.39 -19.05 13.38
N ILE A 521 8.00 -18.00 13.96
CA ILE A 521 7.62 -16.60 13.71
C ILE A 521 7.94 -16.17 12.28
N VAL A 522 8.91 -16.77 11.62
CA VAL A 522 9.30 -16.50 10.23
C VAL A 522 8.82 -17.55 9.25
N ASP A 523 8.17 -18.60 9.73
CA ASP A 523 7.57 -19.62 8.87
C ASP A 523 6.33 -19.06 8.18
N ILE A 524 6.31 -19.18 6.84
CA ILE A 524 5.24 -18.64 5.99
C ILE A 524 3.95 -19.45 6.22
N HIS A 525 4.05 -20.77 6.26
CA HIS A 525 2.88 -21.65 6.42
C HIS A 525 2.26 -21.48 7.79
N PHE A 526 3.08 -21.47 8.83
CA PHE A 526 2.61 -21.23 10.20
C PHE A 526 1.88 -19.88 10.34
N THR A 527 2.43 -18.81 9.73
CA THR A 527 1.79 -17.49 9.77
C THR A 527 0.48 -17.48 8.98
N ALA A 528 0.43 -18.17 7.84
CA ALA A 528 -0.79 -18.32 7.04
C ALA A 528 -1.87 -19.14 7.77
N GLU A 529 -1.51 -20.23 8.41
CA GLU A 529 -2.41 -21.05 9.24
C GLU A 529 -3.00 -20.23 10.38
N MET A 530 -2.17 -19.44 11.05
CA MET A 530 -2.63 -18.56 12.13
C MET A 530 -3.59 -17.46 11.65
N GLU A 531 -3.36 -16.88 10.46
CA GLU A 531 -4.33 -15.95 9.86
C GLU A 531 -5.64 -16.67 9.52
N GLY A 532 -5.57 -17.93 9.08
CA GLY A 532 -6.75 -18.79 8.88
C GLY A 532 -7.47 -19.14 10.19
N ASP A 533 -6.74 -19.37 11.27
CA ASP A 533 -7.33 -19.60 12.59
C ASP A 533 -8.06 -18.35 13.13
N LEU A 534 -7.52 -17.16 12.85
CA LEU A 534 -8.20 -15.90 13.16
C LEU A 534 -9.50 -15.74 12.35
N ASP A 535 -9.54 -16.22 11.09
CA ASP A 535 -10.76 -16.21 10.30
C ASP A 535 -11.78 -17.22 10.83
N LYS A 536 -11.36 -18.41 11.31
CA LYS A 536 -12.24 -19.38 11.99
C LYS A 536 -12.84 -18.84 13.29
N ILE A 537 -12.08 -18.04 14.05
CA ILE A 537 -12.64 -17.35 15.23
C ILE A 537 -13.75 -16.38 14.80
N GLU A 538 -13.52 -15.62 13.74
CA GLU A 538 -14.51 -14.70 13.18
C GLU A 538 -15.79 -15.38 12.70
N GLU A 539 -15.66 -16.64 12.19
CA GLU A 539 -16.76 -17.49 11.78
C GLU A 539 -17.45 -18.21 12.97
N GLY A 540 -16.97 -18.00 14.20
CA GLY A 540 -17.48 -18.67 15.40
C GLY A 540 -17.18 -20.17 15.49
N THR A 541 -16.26 -20.69 14.67
CA THR A 541 -15.93 -22.13 14.59
C THR A 541 -14.73 -22.53 15.46
N GLU A 542 -13.95 -21.58 15.97
CA GLU A 542 -12.79 -21.81 16.84
C GLU A 542 -12.79 -20.81 18.02
N ALA A 543 -12.40 -21.24 19.21
CA ALA A 543 -12.30 -20.38 20.39
C ALA A 543 -10.94 -19.65 20.41
N TRP A 544 -10.95 -18.31 20.57
CA TRP A 544 -9.75 -17.49 20.53
C TRP A 544 -8.69 -17.87 21.57
N VAL A 545 -9.11 -18.28 22.77
CA VAL A 545 -8.21 -18.71 23.85
C VAL A 545 -7.41 -19.94 23.42
N LYS A 546 -8.03 -20.92 22.73
CA LYS A 546 -7.35 -22.12 22.26
C LYS A 546 -6.29 -21.80 21.21
N VAL A 547 -6.59 -20.84 20.32
CA VAL A 547 -5.64 -20.39 19.28
C VAL A 547 -4.41 -19.73 19.94
N VAL A 548 -4.63 -18.86 20.93
CA VAL A 548 -3.54 -18.20 21.66
C VAL A 548 -2.73 -19.22 22.47
N ASP A 549 -3.38 -20.17 23.15
CA ASP A 549 -2.72 -21.21 23.94
C ASP A 549 -1.83 -22.12 23.05
N ARG A 550 -2.35 -22.58 21.92
CA ARG A 550 -1.62 -23.38 20.94
C ARG A 550 -0.36 -22.69 20.43
N PHE A 551 -0.42 -21.37 20.26
CA PHE A 551 0.72 -20.55 19.89
C PHE A 551 1.70 -20.35 21.06
N TYR A 552 1.21 -19.96 22.24
CA TYR A 552 2.05 -19.47 23.33
C TYR A 552 2.94 -20.57 23.95
N LYS A 553 2.42 -21.76 24.16
CA LYS A 553 3.15 -22.87 24.82
C LYS A 553 4.47 -23.26 24.13
N PRO A 554 4.56 -23.45 22.81
CA PRO A 554 5.84 -23.67 22.15
C PRO A 554 6.71 -22.40 22.13
N PHE A 555 6.10 -21.23 21.93
CA PHE A 555 6.80 -19.95 21.87
C PHE A 555 7.49 -19.57 23.18
N GLU A 556 6.91 -19.89 24.32
CA GLU A 556 7.53 -19.66 25.64
C GLU A 556 8.85 -20.43 25.81
N LYS A 557 8.93 -21.66 25.29
CA LYS A 557 10.17 -22.46 25.29
C LYS A 557 11.24 -21.83 24.39
N GLU A 558 10.83 -21.34 23.21
CA GLU A 558 11.72 -20.62 22.30
C GLU A 558 12.25 -19.33 22.94
N LEU A 559 11.41 -18.60 23.69
CA LEU A 559 11.83 -17.39 24.42
C LEU A 559 12.88 -17.69 25.47
N THR A 560 12.68 -18.70 26.28
CA THR A 560 13.66 -19.11 27.34
C THR A 560 14.99 -19.48 26.70
N ASN A 561 14.98 -20.30 25.65
CA ASN A 561 16.18 -20.67 24.90
C ASN A 561 16.89 -19.45 24.28
N ALA A 562 16.12 -18.51 23.73
CA ALA A 562 16.67 -17.30 23.12
C ALA A 562 17.30 -16.34 24.13
N GLU A 563 16.70 -16.18 25.32
CA GLU A 563 17.27 -15.34 26.39
C GLU A 563 18.61 -15.86 26.89
N GLU A 564 18.73 -17.17 27.01
CA GLU A 564 19.97 -17.84 27.49
C GLU A 564 21.07 -17.83 26.42
N LYS A 565 20.75 -18.16 25.17
CA LYS A 565 21.76 -18.46 24.15
C LYS A 565 22.16 -17.30 23.26
N ILE A 566 21.32 -16.28 23.10
CA ILE A 566 21.68 -15.15 22.24
C ILE A 566 22.82 -14.35 22.89
N GLU A 567 23.97 -14.30 22.25
CA GLU A 567 25.06 -13.44 22.62
C GLU A 567 24.82 -11.99 22.17
N LYS A 568 25.51 -11.05 22.83
CA LYS A 568 25.41 -9.64 22.46
C LYS A 568 26.14 -9.38 21.14
N ILE A 569 25.40 -9.03 20.11
CA ILE A 569 25.95 -8.69 18.80
C ILE A 569 26.45 -7.25 18.82
N GLN A 570 27.75 -7.07 18.60
CA GLN A 570 28.32 -5.75 18.36
C GLN A 570 28.29 -5.47 16.87
N ILE A 571 27.44 -4.51 16.46
CA ILE A 571 27.48 -3.98 15.09
C ILE A 571 28.81 -3.21 15.00
N LYS A 572 29.74 -3.68 14.19
CA LYS A 572 31.02 -3.00 13.98
C LYS A 572 30.76 -1.64 13.32
N ASP A 573 31.31 -0.60 13.95
CA ASP A 573 31.28 0.73 13.37
C ASP A 573 32.19 0.74 12.12
N GLU A 574 31.69 1.15 10.96
CA GLU A 574 32.49 1.30 9.74
C GLU A 574 33.39 2.56 9.87
N PRO A 575 34.70 2.49 9.58
CA PRO A 575 35.53 3.69 9.54
C PRO A 575 34.99 4.70 8.54
N ALA A 576 34.93 5.97 8.91
CA ALA A 576 34.47 7.03 8.00
C ALA A 576 35.57 7.55 7.05
N GLY A 577 36.84 7.19 7.32
CA GLY A 577 37.98 7.60 6.51
C GLY A 577 38.52 9.01 6.79
N PHE A 578 38.02 9.67 7.85
CA PHE A 578 38.50 10.99 8.29
C PHE A 578 38.39 11.13 9.81
N ASP A 579 39.09 12.08 10.36
CA ASP A 579 39.15 12.33 11.81
C ASP A 579 38.13 13.39 12.29
N CYS A 580 37.81 13.35 13.56
CA CYS A 580 36.93 14.29 14.23
C CYS A 580 37.58 15.67 14.32
N ASP A 581 36.93 16.68 13.80
CA ASP A 581 37.38 18.09 13.85
C ASP A 581 37.33 18.73 15.25
N VAL A 582 36.73 18.03 16.25
CA VAL A 582 36.62 18.51 17.63
C VAL A 582 37.74 17.92 18.51
N CYS A 583 38.07 16.64 18.34
CA CYS A 583 38.99 15.95 19.23
C CYS A 583 40.07 15.10 18.55
N GLY A 584 40.15 15.08 17.24
CA GLY A 584 41.16 14.37 16.46
C GLY A 584 41.03 12.85 16.39
N HIS A 585 40.04 12.25 17.09
CA HIS A 585 39.84 10.78 17.01
C HIS A 585 39.13 10.41 15.70
N PRO A 586 39.34 9.17 15.18
CA PRO A 586 38.70 8.73 13.96
C PRO A 586 37.17 8.86 14.01
N MET A 587 36.57 9.30 12.93
CA MET A 587 35.13 9.25 12.75
C MET A 587 34.71 7.89 12.25
N VAL A 588 33.55 7.45 12.72
CA VAL A 588 32.93 6.18 12.37
C VAL A 588 31.50 6.38 11.89
N ILE A 589 31.04 5.50 11.01
CA ILE A 589 29.68 5.49 10.54
C ILE A 589 28.81 4.70 11.49
N LYS A 590 27.88 5.39 12.16
CA LYS A 590 26.90 4.77 13.07
C LYS A 590 25.51 4.79 12.46
N LEU A 591 24.73 3.77 12.78
CA LEU A 591 23.32 3.72 12.39
C LEU A 591 22.45 4.41 13.46
N GLY A 592 21.85 5.55 13.12
CA GLY A 592 20.90 6.28 13.95
C GLY A 592 19.43 5.93 13.66
N LYS A 593 18.52 6.59 14.36
CA LYS A 593 17.07 6.47 14.17
C LYS A 593 16.62 6.88 12.74
N TYR A 594 17.37 7.74 12.10
CA TYR A 594 17.03 8.32 10.78
C TYR A 594 17.97 7.85 9.65
N GLY A 595 18.83 6.85 9.92
CA GLY A 595 19.80 6.32 8.97
C GLY A 595 21.24 6.41 9.49
N LYS A 596 22.20 6.12 8.60
CA LYS A 596 23.64 6.22 8.90
C LYS A 596 24.05 7.69 9.09
N PHE A 597 24.96 7.94 10.03
CA PHE A 597 25.58 9.25 10.28
C PHE A 597 27.02 9.06 10.75
N TYR A 598 27.86 10.07 10.59
CA TYR A 598 29.20 10.07 11.14
C TYR A 598 29.16 10.43 12.62
N ALA A 599 29.87 9.69 13.43
CA ALA A 599 30.03 9.92 14.85
C ALA A 599 31.51 9.79 15.26
N CYS A 600 31.94 10.56 16.23
CA CYS A 600 33.28 10.39 16.79
C CYS A 600 33.40 9.04 17.52
N SER A 601 34.51 8.33 17.30
CA SER A 601 34.80 7.04 17.97
C SER A 601 35.03 7.24 19.47
N ASN A 602 35.39 8.44 19.90
CA ASN A 602 35.64 8.78 21.30
C ASN A 602 34.36 9.12 22.11
N PHE A 603 33.19 8.61 21.66
CA PHE A 603 31.97 8.73 22.47
C PHE A 603 32.05 7.81 23.71
N PRO A 604 31.67 8.29 24.93
CA PRO A 604 30.86 9.49 25.24
C PRO A 604 31.61 10.79 25.46
N ASP A 605 32.95 10.79 25.50
CA ASP A 605 33.75 11.98 25.82
C ASP A 605 33.66 13.03 24.71
N CYS A 606 33.65 12.60 23.46
CA CYS A 606 33.32 13.48 22.34
C CYS A 606 31.98 13.05 21.69
N ARG A 607 31.03 13.99 21.63
CA ARG A 607 29.70 13.76 21.11
C ARG A 607 29.51 14.33 19.69
N ASN A 608 30.61 14.61 19.00
CA ASN A 608 30.55 15.18 17.66
C ASN A 608 29.91 14.19 16.69
N THR A 609 28.92 14.68 15.94
CA THR A 609 28.22 13.92 14.90
C THR A 609 28.00 14.76 13.67
N LYS A 610 28.14 14.15 12.47
CA LYS A 610 27.88 14.78 11.19
C LYS A 610 26.90 13.96 10.36
N PRO A 611 25.97 14.57 9.64
CA PRO A 611 25.12 13.85 8.71
C PRO A 611 25.97 13.31 7.53
N ILE A 612 25.65 12.14 7.01
CA ILE A 612 26.18 11.67 5.75
C ILE A 612 25.43 12.43 4.65
N VAL A 613 26.10 13.37 4.01
CA VAL A 613 25.55 14.19 2.93
C VAL A 613 26.04 13.63 1.58
N LYS A 614 25.17 13.70 0.60
CA LYS A 614 25.51 13.34 -0.77
C LYS A 614 25.81 14.61 -1.55
N GLU A 615 27.08 14.85 -1.80
CA GLU A 615 27.52 15.92 -2.68
C GLU A 615 27.17 15.58 -4.14
N ILE A 616 26.80 16.59 -4.91
CA ILE A 616 26.47 16.42 -6.33
C ILE A 616 27.61 16.84 -7.26
N GLY A 617 28.78 17.15 -6.69
CA GLY A 617 29.98 17.58 -7.43
C GLY A 617 29.89 18.98 -8.03
N VAL A 618 29.05 19.83 -7.43
CA VAL A 618 28.85 21.21 -7.87
C VAL A 618 29.18 22.17 -6.74
N THR A 619 30.05 23.13 -6.99
CA THR A 619 30.35 24.22 -6.06
C THR A 619 29.12 25.11 -5.92
N CYS A 620 28.88 25.60 -4.71
CA CYS A 620 27.73 26.47 -4.44
C CYS A 620 27.75 27.72 -5.30
N PRO A 621 26.70 28.01 -6.08
CA PRO A 621 26.68 29.18 -6.97
C PRO A 621 26.54 30.54 -6.25
N VAL A 622 26.32 30.51 -4.92
CA VAL A 622 26.17 31.72 -4.12
C VAL A 622 27.43 32.07 -3.34
N CYS A 623 27.98 31.11 -2.56
CA CYS A 623 29.19 31.41 -1.77
C CYS A 623 30.49 30.99 -2.46
N HIS A 624 30.44 30.22 -3.53
CA HIS A 624 31.59 29.72 -4.31
C HIS A 624 32.66 28.94 -3.51
N GLU A 625 32.37 28.59 -2.26
CA GLU A 625 33.29 27.87 -1.36
C GLU A 625 32.70 26.52 -0.92
N GLY A 626 31.38 26.44 -0.64
CA GLY A 626 30.72 25.22 -0.22
C GLY A 626 30.33 24.34 -1.41
N GLN A 627 30.13 23.05 -1.15
CA GLN A 627 29.59 22.10 -2.12
C GLN A 627 28.08 22.07 -2.08
N VAL A 628 27.42 21.86 -3.20
CA VAL A 628 25.98 21.62 -3.24
C VAL A 628 25.69 20.16 -2.84
N ILE A 629 24.85 20.00 -1.84
CA ILE A 629 24.48 18.70 -1.25
C ILE A 629 22.99 18.41 -1.38
N GLU A 630 22.65 17.13 -1.51
CA GLU A 630 21.26 16.66 -1.44
C GLU A 630 20.74 16.71 0.00
N ARG A 631 19.61 17.38 0.20
CA ARG A 631 18.92 17.46 1.50
C ARG A 631 17.47 17.05 1.37
N LYS A 632 16.84 16.68 2.48
CA LYS A 632 15.38 16.38 2.54
C LYS A 632 14.69 17.40 3.43
N SER A 633 13.60 17.95 2.92
CA SER A 633 12.73 18.84 3.69
C SER A 633 11.97 18.09 4.79
N LYS A 634 11.33 18.79 5.72
CA LYS A 634 10.44 18.19 6.76
C LYS A 634 9.32 17.32 6.15
N LYS A 635 8.93 17.59 4.91
CA LYS A 635 7.95 16.81 4.14
C LYS A 635 8.60 15.69 3.28
N ASN A 636 9.88 15.35 3.56
CA ASN A 636 10.67 14.32 2.86
C ASN A 636 10.84 14.58 1.32
N ARG A 637 10.71 15.83 0.86
CA ARG A 637 11.03 16.23 -0.52
C ARG A 637 12.53 16.51 -0.63
N LEU A 638 13.15 15.96 -1.69
CA LEU A 638 14.53 16.26 -2.03
C LEU A 638 14.66 17.73 -2.46
N PHE A 639 15.68 18.40 -1.98
CA PHE A 639 16.13 19.71 -2.42
C PHE A 639 17.66 19.77 -2.32
N TYR A 640 18.25 20.75 -2.92
CA TYR A 640 19.69 20.97 -2.93
C TYR A 640 20.00 22.19 -2.09
N GLY A 641 21.09 22.14 -1.33
CA GLY A 641 21.51 23.24 -0.46
C GLY A 641 23.01 23.29 -0.33
N CYS A 642 23.54 24.41 0.16
CA CYS A 642 24.97 24.55 0.43
C CYS A 642 25.40 23.70 1.64
N SER A 643 26.60 23.10 1.57
CA SER A 643 27.23 22.38 2.67
C SER A 643 27.58 23.29 3.86
N ARG A 644 27.77 24.58 3.60
CA ARG A 644 28.11 25.61 4.61
C ARG A 644 26.89 26.27 5.29
N PHE A 645 25.73 25.66 5.20
CA PHE A 645 24.59 26.14 6.00
C PHE A 645 24.90 26.02 7.50
N PRO A 646 24.67 27.06 8.34
CA PRO A 646 23.86 28.29 8.08
C PRO A 646 24.61 29.47 7.48
N GLU A 647 25.93 29.46 7.32
CA GLU A 647 26.69 30.63 6.79
C GLU A 647 26.30 30.96 5.34
N CYS A 648 25.86 29.94 4.58
CA CYS A 648 25.29 30.10 3.25
C CYS A 648 23.92 29.46 3.16
N GLU A 649 22.87 30.25 2.95
CA GLU A 649 21.48 29.79 2.89
C GLU A 649 21.03 29.32 1.49
N PHE A 650 21.97 29.08 0.57
CA PHE A 650 21.63 28.65 -0.77
C PHE A 650 20.75 27.39 -0.74
N THR A 651 19.61 27.44 -1.44
CA THR A 651 18.70 26.30 -1.65
C THR A 651 18.12 26.28 -3.06
N SER A 652 17.95 25.08 -3.63
CA SER A 652 17.30 24.88 -4.92
C SER A 652 16.42 23.61 -4.90
N TRP A 653 15.24 23.68 -5.51
CA TRP A 653 14.39 22.51 -5.69
C TRP A 653 14.77 21.66 -6.89
N ASP A 654 15.40 22.27 -7.90
CA ASP A 654 15.92 21.61 -9.07
C ASP A 654 17.45 21.44 -8.93
N LYS A 655 18.01 20.41 -9.58
CA LYS A 655 19.41 20.04 -9.41
C LYS A 655 20.33 21.06 -10.11
N PRO A 656 21.21 21.80 -9.39
CA PRO A 656 22.20 22.67 -10.03
C PRO A 656 23.19 21.88 -10.88
N VAL A 657 23.59 22.43 -12.04
CA VAL A 657 24.50 21.76 -12.99
C VAL A 657 25.92 22.28 -12.97
N GLY A 658 26.25 23.22 -12.07
CA GLY A 658 27.61 23.78 -11.91
C GLY A 658 28.05 24.74 -13.00
N ARG A 659 27.11 25.26 -13.79
CA ARG A 659 27.36 26.30 -14.81
C ARG A 659 26.49 27.52 -14.53
N ASN A 660 27.03 28.71 -14.83
CA ASN A 660 26.26 29.93 -14.82
C ASN A 660 25.52 30.13 -16.15
N CYS A 661 24.49 30.94 -16.12
CA CYS A 661 23.75 31.29 -17.32
C CYS A 661 24.61 32.14 -18.25
N PRO A 662 24.65 31.84 -19.57
CA PRO A 662 25.42 32.65 -20.52
C PRO A 662 24.75 34.01 -20.83
N LYS A 663 23.52 34.25 -20.36
CA LYS A 663 22.74 35.44 -20.65
C LYS A 663 22.51 36.34 -19.43
N CYS A 664 22.72 35.82 -18.21
CA CYS A 664 22.57 36.61 -16.96
C CYS A 664 23.41 36.00 -15.83
N ASP A 665 23.43 36.66 -14.66
CA ASP A 665 24.20 36.18 -13.49
C ASP A 665 23.55 34.99 -12.75
N GLY A 666 22.47 34.43 -13.28
CA GLY A 666 21.77 33.27 -12.69
C GLY A 666 22.54 31.97 -12.91
N TYR A 667 22.37 31.01 -12.02
CA TYR A 667 22.89 29.65 -12.20
C TYR A 667 21.91 28.76 -12.98
N LEU A 668 22.44 27.67 -13.58
CA LEU A 668 21.64 26.72 -14.34
C LEU A 668 21.23 25.51 -13.48
N VAL A 669 20.02 25.01 -13.72
CA VAL A 669 19.47 23.85 -13.05
C VAL A 669 18.89 22.84 -14.06
N GLU A 670 18.96 21.55 -13.72
CA GLU A 670 18.31 20.47 -14.46
C GLU A 670 16.84 20.40 -14.08
N LYS A 671 15.94 20.62 -15.03
CA LYS A 671 14.48 20.55 -14.86
C LYS A 671 13.88 19.42 -15.67
N LYS A 672 12.94 18.69 -15.09
CA LYS A 672 12.18 17.65 -15.81
C LYS A 672 11.05 18.30 -16.59
N VAL A 673 11.02 18.07 -17.90
CA VAL A 673 9.97 18.55 -18.81
C VAL A 673 9.26 17.37 -19.47
N LYS A 674 8.13 17.64 -20.14
CA LYS A 674 7.36 16.62 -20.85
C LYS A 674 8.18 16.14 -22.06
N GLY A 675 8.80 14.95 -21.95
CA GLY A 675 9.64 14.37 -23.00
C GLY A 675 11.13 14.21 -22.67
N GLY A 676 11.63 14.77 -21.54
CA GLY A 676 13.04 14.64 -21.20
C GLY A 676 13.48 15.50 -20.01
N LYS A 677 14.72 15.94 -20.08
CA LYS A 677 15.32 16.88 -19.13
C LYS A 677 15.87 18.06 -19.92
N GLN A 678 15.73 19.23 -19.35
CA GLN A 678 16.32 20.47 -19.87
C GLN A 678 17.18 21.11 -18.80
N VAL A 679 18.22 21.82 -19.21
CA VAL A 679 18.97 22.74 -18.38
C VAL A 679 18.34 24.12 -18.58
N VAL A 680 17.88 24.73 -17.49
CA VAL A 680 17.22 26.03 -17.54
C VAL A 680 17.90 27.00 -16.56
N CYS A 681 17.89 28.28 -16.90
CA CYS A 681 18.31 29.33 -16.00
C CYS A 681 17.25 29.57 -14.92
N VAL A 682 17.68 29.78 -13.67
CA VAL A 682 16.76 30.08 -12.56
C VAL A 682 15.98 31.38 -12.76
N ASN A 683 16.50 32.32 -13.53
CA ASN A 683 15.85 33.59 -13.89
C ASN A 683 14.98 33.45 -15.17
N GLY A 684 15.00 32.32 -15.85
CA GLY A 684 14.18 32.07 -17.04
C GLY A 684 14.77 32.55 -18.38
N ASP A 685 15.98 33.09 -18.39
CA ASP A 685 16.58 33.75 -19.57
C ASP A 685 17.25 32.77 -20.56
N TYR A 686 17.39 31.49 -20.19
CA TYR A 686 18.10 30.48 -20.98
C TYR A 686 17.55 29.08 -20.74
N GLU A 687 17.40 28.32 -21.82
CA GLU A 687 17.07 26.90 -21.80
C GLU A 687 17.86 26.12 -22.87
N GLU A 688 18.19 24.89 -22.56
CA GLU A 688 18.98 23.97 -23.40
C GLU A 688 18.48 22.53 -23.18
N ASP A 689 18.23 21.81 -24.28
CA ASP A 689 17.85 20.40 -24.19
C ASP A 689 19.07 19.54 -23.86
N ILE A 690 18.92 18.65 -22.89
CA ILE A 690 19.94 17.63 -22.62
C ILE A 690 19.74 16.51 -23.65
N GLN A 691 20.59 16.44 -24.65
CA GLN A 691 20.65 15.28 -25.55
C GLN A 691 20.87 14.00 -24.73
N LYS A 692 20.09 12.96 -25.03
CA LYS A 692 20.11 11.65 -24.35
C LYS A 692 21.43 10.93 -24.53
#